data_9b980586babf68a271e87e347e625549
#
_entry.id   9b980586babf68a271e87e347e625549
#
_cell.length_a   1.000
_cell.length_b   1.000
_cell.length_c   1.000
_cell.angle_alpha   90.00
_cell.angle_beta   90.00
_cell.angle_gamma   90.00
#
_symmetry.space_group_name_H-M   'P 1'
#
loop_
_entity.id
_entity.type
_entity.pdbx_description
1 polymer ?
#
loop_
_entity_poly.entity_id
_entity_poly.type
_entity_poly.pdbx_seq_one_letter_code
_entity_poly.pdbx_strand_id
1 'polypeptide(L)'
;MINYFSQVIRSQRVKKSLTLINITGLSVCIATALLIILYVWSELSYDSFHNTERVYRVESRLYEGKTLTDNWATTAYGHAPAMAREIAGIEKYVRVTAQDREQVVNYFDRRFAEAHYCYTEPAFFEIFNFPIIRGDKTGQLVRPNTVVLTESAANRYFDEEDPIGKVLTFSTPSSQQNFEVTGVIADMPVRSHLQYDFLLSYSTIPKERQDIWYIHGVYTYVRLMSGKCPEEIEEAFLNISDKYKTDALRHKTWAVELIPLKDIHLTPQKAYEKEVKGSRTAVLILLVMSVALLLIGWANALNLTVARFLERGREFGLRKAFGASRRQIIIQGLLESGFMNLLATLIALGWLELLLPLVYRWAGQSFGTDILMLPAFWGIVAGVVVIGTFVVGFYPSWLMVTIRPSEIMRGKLLHGKRGNRIRKVLIVVQFLASFVLITGTFTVIRQVCYMQSEASVDSHSRMLVIKYPSFTEGLALRLESFTKRLKQRADVSHVTVSGAVPGVEVANYFTNRPYGSDPSQVKLMQMFAVDYDYLSAYMPAMICGRYFSEDFGGDLNRIVLNEEAVRLLGYESPEAALGQQVKMEVVDEPLEIIGVVKNYHQQSLSVAYKPIIFFMKERVPFIATPYISVRLTGEGEDSALMEIEQMYHEYFPTSLFSYFFLSDLNTFLYKSDRNFGWIFASASLIAIFVIV
;
A
#
# COMPACT_ATOMS: atom_id res chain seq x y z
N MET A 1 -41.10 31.34 15.60
CA MET A 1 -40.04 30.83 14.74
C MET A 1 -39.95 31.56 13.42
N ILE A 2 -41.03 31.79 12.70
CA ILE A 2 -41.06 32.45 11.37
C ILE A 2 -40.40 33.83 11.38
N ASN A 3 -40.62 34.64 12.43
CA ASN A 3 -40.01 35.97 12.58
C ASN A 3 -38.46 35.93 12.75
N TYR A 4 -37.89 34.88 13.32
CA TYR A 4 -36.45 34.77 13.48
C TYR A 4 -35.77 34.40 12.17
N PHE A 5 -36.39 33.52 11.35
CA PHE A 5 -35.82 33.11 10.05
C PHE A 5 -35.81 34.28 9.06
N SER A 6 -36.88 35.09 9.00
CA SER A 6 -36.89 36.28 8.14
C SER A 6 -35.86 37.34 8.59
N GLN A 7 -35.59 37.47 9.89
CA GLN A 7 -34.56 38.35 10.44
C GLN A 7 -33.14 37.84 10.08
N VAL A 8 -32.90 36.51 10.15
CA VAL A 8 -31.63 35.89 9.74
C VAL A 8 -31.31 36.22 8.27
N ILE A 9 -32.28 36.02 7.35
CA ILE A 9 -32.08 36.32 5.93
C ILE A 9 -31.85 37.82 5.72
N ARG A 10 -32.56 38.69 6.41
CA ARG A 10 -32.43 40.15 6.28
C ARG A 10 -31.08 40.65 6.82
N SER A 11 -30.59 40.07 7.90
CA SER A 11 -29.28 40.42 8.49
C SER A 11 -28.10 40.05 7.56
N GLN A 12 -28.23 39.00 6.75
CA GLN A 12 -27.22 38.57 5.80
C GLN A 12 -27.16 39.46 4.54
N ARG A 13 -28.22 40.16 4.20
CA ARG A 13 -28.27 41.07 3.03
C ARG A 13 -27.51 42.38 3.23
N VAL A 14 -27.18 42.78 4.44
CA VAL A 14 -26.60 44.11 4.76
C VAL A 14 -25.12 44.21 4.39
N LYS A 15 -24.35 43.08 4.41
CA LYS A 15 -22.93 43.04 3.94
C LYS A 15 -22.66 41.74 3.19
N LYS A 16 -23.13 41.68 1.95
CA LYS A 16 -23.05 40.48 1.09
C LYS A 16 -21.64 39.95 0.88
N SER A 17 -20.64 40.84 0.73
CA SER A 17 -19.23 40.44 0.47
C SER A 17 -18.59 39.68 1.64
N LEU A 18 -18.74 40.17 2.87
CA LEU A 18 -18.20 39.50 4.07
C LEU A 18 -18.93 38.18 4.36
N THR A 19 -20.23 38.11 4.07
CA THR A 19 -21.00 36.87 4.19
C THR A 19 -20.52 35.84 3.17
N LEU A 20 -20.32 36.26 1.92
CA LEU A 20 -19.84 35.39 0.84
C LEU A 20 -18.45 34.84 1.17
N ILE A 21 -17.50 35.70 1.55
CA ILE A 21 -16.15 35.28 1.93
C ILE A 21 -16.19 34.26 3.06
N ASN A 22 -17.01 34.50 4.09
CA ASN A 22 -17.14 33.57 5.21
C ASN A 22 -17.72 32.20 4.80
N ILE A 23 -18.78 32.21 4.01
CA ILE A 23 -19.40 30.96 3.52
C ILE A 23 -18.43 30.21 2.60
N THR A 24 -17.78 30.90 1.67
CA THR A 24 -16.83 30.29 0.73
C THR A 24 -15.64 29.70 1.45
N GLY A 25 -14.98 30.47 2.34
CA GLY A 25 -13.85 29.98 3.12
C GLY A 25 -14.22 28.78 4.00
N LEU A 26 -15.36 28.86 4.68
CA LEU A 26 -15.84 27.75 5.51
C LEU A 26 -16.22 26.53 4.68
N SER A 27 -16.88 26.70 3.53
CA SER A 27 -17.27 25.58 2.65
C SER A 27 -16.05 24.85 2.08
N VAL A 28 -15.00 25.56 1.69
CA VAL A 28 -13.76 24.96 1.20
C VAL A 28 -13.06 24.16 2.31
N CYS A 29 -12.97 24.72 3.54
CA CYS A 29 -12.43 23.96 4.69
C CYS A 29 -13.22 22.70 4.99
N ILE A 30 -14.55 22.77 5.01
CA ILE A 30 -15.42 21.62 5.27
C ILE A 30 -15.27 20.59 4.14
N ALA A 31 -15.30 21.01 2.88
CA ALA A 31 -15.12 20.10 1.73
C ALA A 31 -13.81 19.34 1.80
N THR A 32 -12.71 20.05 2.04
CA THR A 32 -11.37 19.44 2.16
C THR A 32 -11.30 18.49 3.36
N ALA A 33 -11.82 18.91 4.52
CA ALA A 33 -11.85 18.04 5.69
C ALA A 33 -12.68 16.77 5.44
N LEU A 34 -13.84 16.89 4.78
CA LEU A 34 -14.67 15.73 4.43
C LEU A 34 -13.99 14.82 3.43
N LEU A 35 -13.27 15.34 2.42
CA LEU A 35 -12.46 14.53 1.49
C LEU A 35 -11.41 13.73 2.24
N ILE A 36 -10.68 14.36 3.16
CA ILE A 36 -9.67 13.67 3.98
C ILE A 36 -10.32 12.63 4.88
N ILE A 37 -11.45 12.95 5.51
CA ILE A 37 -12.20 12.00 6.36
C ILE A 37 -12.68 10.80 5.54
N LEU A 38 -13.15 10.99 4.31
CA LEU A 38 -13.53 9.89 3.42
C LEU A 38 -12.34 8.99 3.09
N TYR A 39 -11.18 9.58 2.81
CA TYR A 39 -9.95 8.81 2.60
C TYR A 39 -9.56 8.01 3.86
N VAL A 40 -9.51 8.68 5.01
CA VAL A 40 -9.22 8.03 6.31
C VAL A 40 -10.20 6.91 6.61
N TRP A 41 -11.49 7.13 6.33
CA TRP A 41 -12.51 6.09 6.49
C TRP A 41 -12.26 4.91 5.56
N SER A 42 -11.93 5.16 4.29
CA SER A 42 -11.59 4.11 3.34
C SER A 42 -10.43 3.24 3.85
N GLU A 43 -9.35 3.87 4.33
CA GLU A 43 -8.18 3.18 4.89
C GLU A 43 -8.51 2.37 6.16
N LEU A 44 -9.39 2.88 7.02
CA LEU A 44 -9.82 2.20 8.25
C LEU A 44 -10.88 1.12 8.04
N SER A 45 -11.54 1.10 6.88
CA SER A 45 -12.64 0.19 6.57
C SER A 45 -12.25 -0.99 5.69
N TYR A 46 -10.94 -1.21 5.48
CA TYR A 46 -10.46 -2.40 4.77
C TYR A 46 -10.98 -3.67 5.43
N ASP A 47 -11.40 -4.61 4.60
CA ASP A 47 -11.91 -5.93 4.99
C ASP A 47 -13.11 -5.94 5.95
N SER A 48 -13.71 -4.79 6.24
CA SER A 48 -14.84 -4.67 7.18
C SER A 48 -16.13 -5.38 6.70
N PHE A 49 -16.22 -5.77 5.43
CA PHE A 49 -17.34 -6.51 4.87
C PHE A 49 -17.29 -8.02 5.17
N HIS A 50 -16.17 -8.53 5.66
CA HIS A 50 -16.04 -9.89 6.17
C HIS A 50 -16.53 -10.00 7.62
N ASN A 51 -16.88 -11.20 8.04
CA ASN A 51 -17.10 -11.50 9.46
C ASN A 51 -15.73 -11.68 10.15
N THR A 52 -15.13 -10.57 10.57
CA THR A 52 -13.73 -10.50 11.00
C THR A 52 -13.49 -10.83 12.48
N GLU A 53 -14.55 -10.99 13.29
CA GLU A 53 -14.42 -11.04 14.76
C GLU A 53 -13.47 -12.11 15.30
N ARG A 54 -13.28 -13.21 14.56
CA ARG A 54 -12.44 -14.35 14.96
C ARG A 54 -11.47 -14.82 13.88
N VAL A 55 -11.25 -13.99 12.85
CA VAL A 55 -10.37 -14.33 11.73
C VAL A 55 -9.06 -13.56 11.87
N TYR A 56 -7.96 -14.32 11.79
CA TYR A 56 -6.60 -13.82 11.93
C TYR A 56 -5.72 -14.31 10.81
N ARG A 57 -4.78 -13.47 10.35
CA ARG A 57 -3.66 -13.90 9.53
C ARG A 57 -2.53 -14.36 10.44
N VAL A 58 -1.97 -15.53 10.16
CA VAL A 58 -0.82 -16.09 10.86
C VAL A 58 0.44 -15.61 10.16
N GLU A 59 1.32 -14.94 10.88
CA GLU A 59 2.60 -14.41 10.39
C GLU A 59 3.75 -15.10 11.10
N SER A 60 4.85 -15.35 10.38
CA SER A 60 6.00 -16.04 10.94
C SER A 60 7.05 -15.09 11.49
N ARG A 61 7.58 -15.40 12.66
CA ARG A 61 8.66 -14.66 13.32
C ARG A 61 9.79 -15.62 13.73
N LEU A 62 11.00 -15.21 13.43
CA LEU A 62 12.19 -15.98 13.80
C LEU A 62 13.07 -15.16 14.75
N TYR A 63 13.41 -15.77 15.88
CA TYR A 63 14.26 -15.14 16.91
C TYR A 63 15.56 -15.90 17.10
N GLU A 64 16.64 -15.14 17.31
CA GLU A 64 17.94 -15.65 17.81
C GLU A 64 18.13 -15.13 19.24
N GLY A 65 17.93 -16.00 20.22
CA GLY A 65 17.77 -15.58 21.61
C GLY A 65 16.54 -14.68 21.80
N LYS A 66 16.74 -13.40 22.14
CA LYS A 66 15.67 -12.40 22.27
C LYS A 66 15.56 -11.46 21.08
N THR A 67 16.46 -11.56 20.10
CA THR A 67 16.51 -10.66 18.96
C THR A 67 15.65 -11.21 17.82
N LEU A 68 14.69 -10.42 17.33
CA LEU A 68 13.93 -10.73 16.14
C LEU A 68 14.86 -10.63 14.92
N THR A 69 15.12 -11.74 14.25
CA THR A 69 15.98 -11.79 13.06
C THR A 69 15.17 -11.65 11.78
N ASP A 70 13.99 -12.27 11.74
CA ASP A 70 13.14 -12.31 10.55
C ASP A 70 11.67 -12.19 10.92
N ASN A 71 10.92 -11.48 10.07
CA ASN A 71 9.49 -11.25 10.23
C ASN A 71 8.82 -11.32 8.85
N TRP A 72 7.98 -12.34 8.64
CA TRP A 72 7.35 -12.63 7.35
C TRP A 72 5.83 -12.57 7.46
N ALA A 73 5.21 -11.94 6.47
CA ALA A 73 3.75 -11.94 6.33
C ALA A 73 3.18 -13.33 5.98
N THR A 74 4.04 -14.20 5.44
CA THR A 74 3.70 -15.57 5.02
C THR A 74 4.16 -16.61 6.03
N THR A 75 3.57 -17.79 5.93
CA THR A 75 3.99 -18.99 6.67
C THR A 75 4.56 -20.03 5.72
N ALA A 76 5.19 -21.07 6.26
CA ALA A 76 5.47 -22.27 5.50
C ALA A 76 4.17 -23.07 5.22
N TYR A 77 4.19 -23.83 4.14
CA TYR A 77 3.04 -24.60 3.68
C TYR A 77 2.48 -25.57 4.76
N GLY A 78 3.34 -26.14 5.59
CA GLY A 78 2.98 -27.10 6.64
C GLY A 78 2.42 -26.48 7.94
N HIS A 79 2.50 -25.15 8.14
CA HIS A 79 2.07 -24.53 9.40
C HIS A 79 0.58 -24.72 9.65
N ALA A 80 -0.28 -24.31 8.72
CA ALA A 80 -1.73 -24.35 8.91
C ALA A 80 -2.27 -25.75 9.23
N PRO A 81 -1.95 -26.80 8.45
CA PRO A 81 -2.44 -28.15 8.76
C PRO A 81 -1.89 -28.71 10.08
N ALA A 82 -0.65 -28.40 10.45
CA ALA A 82 -0.10 -28.82 11.74
C ALA A 82 -0.77 -28.07 12.91
N MET A 83 -0.94 -26.77 12.79
CA MET A 83 -1.66 -25.96 13.79
C MET A 83 -3.09 -26.48 14.00
N ALA A 84 -3.83 -26.73 12.94
CA ALA A 84 -5.21 -27.21 13.03
C ALA A 84 -5.32 -28.63 13.63
N ARG A 85 -4.31 -29.47 13.43
CA ARG A 85 -4.26 -30.84 13.96
C ARG A 85 -3.81 -30.88 15.42
N GLU A 86 -2.87 -30.01 15.83
CA GLU A 86 -2.16 -30.14 17.11
C GLU A 86 -2.56 -29.04 18.12
N ILE A 87 -3.14 -27.93 17.70
CA ILE A 87 -3.60 -26.85 18.58
C ILE A 87 -5.13 -26.85 18.70
N ALA A 88 -5.61 -27.04 19.91
CA ALA A 88 -7.03 -26.90 20.21
C ALA A 88 -7.44 -25.42 20.15
N GLY A 89 -8.52 -25.11 19.45
CA GLY A 89 -9.05 -23.74 19.38
C GLY A 89 -9.08 -23.14 17.98
N ILE A 90 -8.52 -23.81 16.98
CA ILE A 90 -8.66 -23.44 15.58
C ILE A 90 -9.93 -24.13 15.02
N GLU A 91 -10.89 -23.34 14.59
CA GLU A 91 -12.14 -23.83 14.00
C GLU A 91 -11.93 -24.23 12.53
N LYS A 92 -11.28 -23.37 11.76
CA LYS A 92 -10.93 -23.56 10.34
C LYS A 92 -9.68 -22.80 9.98
N TYR A 93 -9.02 -23.26 8.92
CA TYR A 93 -7.92 -22.52 8.31
C TYR A 93 -8.07 -22.48 6.79
N VAL A 94 -7.40 -21.54 6.16
CA VAL A 94 -7.22 -21.45 4.71
C VAL A 94 -5.84 -20.93 4.38
N ARG A 95 -5.22 -21.51 3.37
CA ARG A 95 -3.97 -21.05 2.77
C ARG A 95 -4.26 -20.37 1.44
N VAL A 96 -3.61 -19.25 1.22
CA VAL A 96 -3.66 -18.48 -0.02
C VAL A 96 -2.20 -18.29 -0.47
N THR A 97 -1.84 -18.81 -1.64
CA THR A 97 -0.45 -18.70 -2.10
C THR A 97 -0.11 -17.26 -2.46
N ALA A 98 1.03 -16.78 -1.96
CA ALA A 98 1.59 -15.49 -2.35
C ALA A 98 2.30 -15.63 -3.70
N GLN A 99 1.59 -15.45 -4.82
CA GLN A 99 2.18 -15.60 -6.16
C GLN A 99 2.92 -14.34 -6.60
N ASP A 100 4.06 -14.54 -7.26
CA ASP A 100 4.97 -13.48 -7.71
C ASP A 100 5.03 -13.30 -9.21
N ARG A 101 4.41 -14.22 -9.94
CA ARG A 101 4.64 -14.34 -11.36
C ARG A 101 3.35 -14.16 -12.10
N GLU A 102 3.42 -13.33 -13.11
CA GLU A 102 2.40 -13.25 -14.12
C GLU A 102 2.34 -14.57 -14.89
N GLN A 103 1.14 -15.07 -15.14
CA GLN A 103 0.89 -16.22 -16.01
C GLN A 103 0.12 -15.78 -17.25
N VAL A 104 0.39 -16.41 -18.36
CA VAL A 104 -0.43 -16.21 -19.56
C VAL A 104 -1.59 -17.18 -19.50
N VAL A 105 -2.80 -16.61 -19.45
CA VAL A 105 -4.05 -17.38 -19.44
C VAL A 105 -4.67 -17.33 -20.84
N ASN A 106 -4.99 -18.50 -21.37
CA ASN A 106 -5.50 -18.64 -22.71
C ASN A 106 -6.91 -19.28 -22.69
N TYR A 107 -7.80 -18.72 -23.53
CA TYR A 107 -9.05 -19.32 -23.94
C TYR A 107 -9.25 -19.10 -25.45
N PHE A 108 -9.08 -20.15 -26.26
CA PHE A 108 -9.03 -20.03 -27.71
C PHE A 108 -8.07 -18.95 -28.18
N ASP A 109 -8.56 -17.92 -28.89
CA ASP A 109 -7.76 -16.80 -29.40
C ASP A 109 -7.51 -15.70 -28.37
N ARG A 110 -8.16 -15.76 -27.22
CA ARG A 110 -8.02 -14.77 -26.13
C ARG A 110 -6.86 -15.15 -25.24
N ARG A 111 -5.91 -14.22 -25.14
CA ARG A 111 -4.72 -14.40 -24.31
C ARG A 111 -4.47 -13.15 -23.52
N PHE A 112 -4.32 -13.29 -22.21
CA PHE A 112 -3.99 -12.19 -21.31
C PHE A 112 -2.90 -12.62 -20.33
N ALA A 113 -2.07 -11.64 -19.95
CA ALA A 113 -1.09 -11.80 -18.88
C ALA A 113 -1.79 -11.47 -17.55
N GLU A 114 -1.90 -12.44 -16.67
CA GLU A 114 -2.65 -12.35 -15.43
C GLU A 114 -1.72 -12.47 -14.22
N ALA A 115 -1.73 -11.43 -13.38
CA ALA A 115 -0.95 -11.38 -12.14
C ALA A 115 -1.82 -11.66 -10.89
N HIS A 116 -3.13 -11.47 -11.00
CA HIS A 116 -4.08 -11.55 -9.89
C HIS A 116 -4.69 -12.95 -9.74
N TYR A 117 -3.85 -13.93 -9.38
CA TYR A 117 -4.32 -15.29 -9.12
C TYR A 117 -3.68 -15.86 -7.87
N CYS A 118 -4.35 -16.82 -7.24
CA CYS A 118 -3.79 -17.59 -6.13
C CYS A 118 -4.31 -19.03 -6.13
N TYR A 119 -3.55 -19.93 -5.50
CA TYR A 119 -4.06 -21.24 -5.12
C TYR A 119 -4.63 -21.16 -3.70
N THR A 120 -5.84 -21.67 -3.52
CA THR A 120 -6.50 -21.65 -2.22
C THR A 120 -7.39 -22.86 -1.98
N GLU A 121 -7.77 -23.09 -0.74
CA GLU A 121 -8.57 -24.22 -0.28
C GLU A 121 -10.07 -23.90 -0.31
N PRO A 122 -10.96 -24.92 -0.32
CA PRO A 122 -12.41 -24.70 -0.27
C PRO A 122 -12.88 -23.85 0.92
N ALA A 123 -12.17 -23.92 2.05
CA ALA A 123 -12.44 -23.15 3.25
C ALA A 123 -12.35 -21.62 3.02
N PHE A 124 -11.81 -21.16 1.87
CA PHE A 124 -11.77 -19.77 1.47
C PHE A 124 -13.16 -19.13 1.51
N PHE A 125 -14.15 -19.79 0.92
CA PHE A 125 -15.53 -19.28 0.88
C PHE A 125 -16.28 -19.36 2.22
N GLU A 126 -15.72 -20.09 3.18
CA GLU A 126 -16.28 -20.17 4.53
C GLU A 126 -15.67 -19.13 5.48
N ILE A 127 -14.40 -18.77 5.25
CA ILE A 127 -13.68 -17.77 6.05
C ILE A 127 -13.95 -16.36 5.52
N PHE A 128 -14.00 -16.18 4.18
CA PHE A 128 -14.20 -14.91 3.51
C PHE A 128 -15.59 -14.82 2.87
N ASN A 129 -16.24 -13.67 3.02
CA ASN A 129 -17.60 -13.42 2.53
C ASN A 129 -17.58 -12.90 1.09
N PHE A 130 -17.12 -13.70 0.12
CA PHE A 130 -17.25 -13.37 -1.29
C PHE A 130 -18.46 -14.07 -1.88
N PRO A 131 -19.46 -13.35 -2.41
CA PRO A 131 -20.67 -13.95 -2.93
C PRO A 131 -20.42 -14.74 -4.22
N ILE A 132 -20.86 -15.98 -4.26
CA ILE A 132 -20.84 -16.81 -5.46
C ILE A 132 -22.06 -16.43 -6.31
N ILE A 133 -21.81 -15.98 -7.55
CA ILE A 133 -22.84 -15.55 -8.51
C ILE A 133 -23.32 -16.71 -9.36
N ARG A 134 -22.38 -17.54 -9.84
CA ARG A 134 -22.66 -18.73 -10.68
C ARG A 134 -21.86 -19.92 -10.16
N GLY A 135 -22.40 -21.11 -10.36
CA GLY A 135 -21.84 -22.37 -9.90
C GLY A 135 -22.43 -22.84 -8.57
N ASP A 136 -22.01 -24.01 -8.11
CA ASP A 136 -22.46 -24.59 -6.84
C ASP A 136 -21.84 -23.82 -5.67
N LYS A 137 -22.62 -23.54 -4.63
CA LYS A 137 -22.13 -22.88 -3.41
C LYS A 137 -21.24 -23.79 -2.56
N THR A 138 -21.34 -25.09 -2.79
CA THR A 138 -20.58 -26.11 -2.07
C THR A 138 -19.69 -26.88 -3.03
N GLY A 139 -18.49 -27.24 -2.59
CA GLY A 139 -17.58 -28.06 -3.40
C GLY A 139 -16.67 -27.31 -4.37
N GLN A 140 -16.65 -25.96 -4.34
CA GLN A 140 -15.69 -25.17 -5.11
C GLN A 140 -14.25 -25.49 -4.65
N LEU A 141 -13.32 -25.60 -5.60
CA LEU A 141 -11.88 -25.80 -5.38
C LEU A 141 -11.52 -27.12 -4.66
N VAL A 142 -12.43 -28.11 -4.56
CA VAL A 142 -12.16 -29.41 -3.95
C VAL A 142 -11.33 -30.30 -4.88
N ARG A 143 -11.72 -30.35 -6.17
CA ARG A 143 -11.01 -31.13 -7.19
C ARG A 143 -9.76 -30.41 -7.66
N PRO A 144 -8.67 -31.13 -7.96
CA PRO A 144 -7.51 -30.52 -8.61
C PRO A 144 -7.88 -29.96 -9.99
N ASN A 145 -7.10 -29.01 -10.48
CA ASN A 145 -7.28 -28.37 -11.78
C ASN A 145 -8.66 -27.71 -11.96
N THR A 146 -9.21 -27.12 -10.91
CA THR A 146 -10.40 -26.28 -10.96
C THR A 146 -10.07 -24.83 -10.62
N VAL A 147 -10.86 -23.91 -11.19
CA VAL A 147 -10.72 -22.48 -10.98
C VAL A 147 -12.06 -21.81 -10.76
N VAL A 148 -12.09 -20.84 -9.87
CA VAL A 148 -13.21 -19.91 -9.68
C VAL A 148 -12.74 -18.52 -10.13
N LEU A 149 -13.59 -17.81 -10.90
CA LEU A 149 -13.30 -16.53 -11.51
C LEU A 149 -14.06 -15.41 -10.82
N THR A 150 -13.55 -14.18 -10.88
CA THR A 150 -14.39 -13.00 -10.65
C THR A 150 -15.31 -12.74 -11.86
N GLU A 151 -16.37 -11.97 -11.64
CA GLU A 151 -17.30 -11.57 -12.71
C GLU A 151 -16.60 -10.83 -13.85
N SER A 152 -15.72 -9.89 -13.51
CA SER A 152 -14.91 -9.16 -14.50
C SER A 152 -13.98 -10.07 -15.29
N ALA A 153 -13.34 -11.06 -14.65
CA ALA A 153 -12.51 -12.04 -15.34
C ALA A 153 -13.36 -12.94 -16.24
N ALA A 154 -14.50 -13.42 -15.76
CA ALA A 154 -15.42 -14.23 -16.57
C ALA A 154 -15.87 -13.47 -17.82
N ASN A 155 -16.28 -12.22 -17.70
CA ASN A 155 -16.70 -11.38 -18.84
C ASN A 155 -15.53 -11.14 -19.81
N ARG A 156 -14.28 -10.99 -19.34
CA ARG A 156 -13.10 -10.78 -20.21
C ARG A 156 -12.79 -11.96 -21.11
N TYR A 157 -13.00 -13.19 -20.63
CA TYR A 157 -12.68 -14.42 -21.39
C TYR A 157 -13.88 -14.97 -22.15
N PHE A 158 -15.10 -14.84 -21.63
CA PHE A 158 -16.28 -15.56 -22.13
C PHE A 158 -17.37 -14.61 -22.67
N ASP A 159 -17.25 -13.29 -22.51
CA ASP A 159 -18.31 -12.30 -22.79
C ASP A 159 -19.62 -12.69 -22.09
N GLU A 160 -20.68 -13.00 -22.89
CA GLU A 160 -21.99 -13.42 -22.39
C GLU A 160 -22.14 -14.95 -22.26
N GLU A 161 -21.13 -15.75 -22.70
CA GLU A 161 -21.19 -17.20 -22.59
C GLU A 161 -21.15 -17.66 -21.12
N ASP A 162 -21.79 -18.79 -20.83
CA ASP A 162 -21.65 -19.40 -19.51
C ASP A 162 -20.24 -19.97 -19.32
N PRO A 163 -19.46 -19.47 -18.35
CA PRO A 163 -18.10 -19.92 -18.13
C PRO A 163 -18.01 -21.30 -17.46
N ILE A 164 -19.10 -21.80 -16.84
CA ILE A 164 -19.06 -23.04 -16.05
C ILE A 164 -18.76 -24.25 -16.95
N GLY A 165 -17.80 -25.08 -16.55
CA GLY A 165 -17.34 -26.24 -17.29
C GLY A 165 -16.38 -25.94 -18.44
N LYS A 166 -16.12 -24.66 -18.76
CA LYS A 166 -15.10 -24.26 -19.75
C LYS A 166 -13.69 -24.45 -19.16
N VAL A 167 -12.70 -24.59 -20.05
CA VAL A 167 -11.31 -24.86 -19.67
C VAL A 167 -10.43 -23.68 -20.04
N LEU A 168 -9.73 -23.14 -19.06
CA LEU A 168 -8.67 -22.13 -19.24
C LEU A 168 -7.30 -22.80 -19.15
N THR A 169 -6.38 -22.39 -20.04
CA THR A 169 -5.01 -22.88 -20.02
C THR A 169 -4.10 -21.82 -19.39
N PHE A 170 -3.51 -22.15 -18.24
CA PHE A 170 -2.52 -21.33 -17.55
C PHE A 170 -1.11 -21.76 -17.95
N SER A 171 -0.32 -20.82 -18.44
CA SER A 171 1.03 -21.05 -18.95
C SER A 171 2.05 -20.28 -18.13
N THR A 172 2.98 -21.02 -17.51
CA THR A 172 4.20 -20.47 -16.89
C THR A 172 5.40 -20.70 -17.83
N PRO A 173 6.60 -20.18 -17.56
CA PRO A 173 7.78 -20.49 -18.34
C PRO A 173 8.15 -21.99 -18.36
N SER A 174 7.76 -22.76 -17.35
CA SER A 174 8.13 -24.16 -17.17
C SER A 174 7.02 -25.18 -17.44
N SER A 175 5.76 -24.74 -17.49
CA SER A 175 4.63 -25.66 -17.61
C SER A 175 3.37 -25.01 -18.16
N GLN A 176 2.50 -25.85 -18.71
CA GLN A 176 1.11 -25.48 -19.01
C GLN A 176 0.16 -26.38 -18.23
N GLN A 177 -0.90 -25.81 -17.68
CA GLN A 177 -1.92 -26.52 -16.94
C GLN A 177 -3.30 -26.03 -17.35
N ASN A 178 -4.24 -26.98 -17.48
CA ASN A 178 -5.61 -26.71 -17.83
C ASN A 178 -6.47 -26.70 -16.56
N PHE A 179 -7.33 -25.71 -16.42
CA PHE A 179 -8.24 -25.55 -15.27
C PHE A 179 -9.68 -25.45 -15.75
N GLU A 180 -10.54 -26.27 -15.20
CA GLU A 180 -11.99 -26.22 -15.42
C GLU A 180 -12.61 -25.12 -14.55
N VAL A 181 -13.39 -24.24 -15.15
CA VAL A 181 -14.13 -23.20 -14.43
C VAL A 181 -15.31 -23.85 -13.70
N THR A 182 -15.33 -23.73 -12.37
CA THR A 182 -16.39 -24.33 -11.54
C THR A 182 -17.30 -23.31 -10.87
N GLY A 183 -16.90 -22.04 -10.85
CA GLY A 183 -17.69 -20.99 -10.23
C GLY A 183 -17.29 -19.60 -10.68
N VAL A 184 -18.21 -18.65 -10.46
CA VAL A 184 -17.98 -17.22 -10.62
C VAL A 184 -18.40 -16.51 -9.33
N ILE A 185 -17.52 -15.68 -8.82
CA ILE A 185 -17.77 -14.83 -7.65
C ILE A 185 -17.92 -13.37 -8.08
N ALA A 186 -18.54 -12.56 -7.23
CA ALA A 186 -18.52 -11.09 -7.41
C ALA A 186 -17.07 -10.58 -7.37
N ASP A 187 -16.82 -9.48 -8.08
CA ASP A 187 -15.51 -8.83 -8.02
C ASP A 187 -15.14 -8.49 -6.59
N MET A 188 -13.88 -8.69 -6.26
CA MET A 188 -13.39 -8.38 -4.91
C MET A 188 -13.46 -6.87 -4.68
N PRO A 189 -14.05 -6.42 -3.56
CA PRO A 189 -14.14 -5.00 -3.27
C PRO A 189 -12.76 -4.33 -3.24
N VAL A 190 -12.65 -3.11 -3.74
CA VAL A 190 -11.39 -2.34 -3.74
C VAL A 190 -10.76 -2.21 -2.34
N ARG A 191 -11.60 -2.25 -1.30
CA ARG A 191 -11.19 -2.22 0.12
C ARG A 191 -10.98 -3.61 0.72
N SER A 192 -10.55 -4.56 -0.09
CA SER A 192 -10.06 -5.86 0.37
C SER A 192 -8.54 -5.93 0.22
N HIS A 193 -7.85 -6.52 1.20
CA HIS A 193 -6.44 -6.84 1.06
C HIS A 193 -6.22 -7.99 0.06
N LEU A 194 -7.25 -8.82 -0.16
CA LEU A 194 -7.26 -9.85 -1.20
C LEU A 194 -7.77 -9.25 -2.51
N GLN A 195 -6.94 -9.32 -3.57
CA GLN A 195 -7.27 -8.82 -4.89
C GLN A 195 -6.88 -9.88 -5.93
N TYR A 196 -7.77 -10.85 -6.14
CA TYR A 196 -7.54 -11.98 -7.06
C TYR A 196 -8.68 -12.09 -8.07
N ASP A 197 -8.33 -12.23 -9.34
CA ASP A 197 -9.27 -12.52 -10.43
C ASP A 197 -9.52 -14.02 -10.60
N PHE A 198 -8.52 -14.84 -10.20
CA PHE A 198 -8.55 -16.30 -10.37
C PHE A 198 -8.20 -16.99 -9.05
N LEU A 199 -9.10 -17.82 -8.55
CA LEU A 199 -8.88 -18.69 -7.41
C LEU A 199 -8.70 -20.13 -7.93
N LEU A 200 -7.47 -20.64 -7.87
CA LEU A 200 -7.09 -21.97 -8.33
C LEU A 200 -7.15 -22.94 -7.16
N SER A 201 -7.57 -24.18 -7.42
CA SER A 201 -7.63 -25.20 -6.38
C SER A 201 -6.26 -25.53 -5.81
N TYR A 202 -6.11 -25.45 -4.49
CA TYR A 202 -4.89 -25.80 -3.75
C TYR A 202 -4.53 -27.28 -3.92
N SER A 203 -5.50 -28.16 -4.14
CA SER A 203 -5.29 -29.59 -4.38
C SER A 203 -4.54 -29.90 -5.70
N THR A 204 -4.37 -28.89 -6.57
CA THR A 204 -3.52 -28.98 -7.76
C THR A 204 -2.02 -28.99 -7.41
N ILE A 205 -1.64 -28.40 -6.28
CA ILE A 205 -0.26 -28.38 -5.80
C ILE A 205 0.14 -29.82 -5.41
N PRO A 206 1.31 -30.34 -5.86
CA PRO A 206 1.78 -31.66 -5.47
C PRO A 206 1.80 -31.85 -3.95
N LYS A 207 1.36 -33.02 -3.49
CA LYS A 207 1.22 -33.32 -2.05
C LYS A 207 2.53 -33.14 -1.28
N GLU A 208 3.65 -33.46 -1.93
CA GLU A 208 5.00 -33.31 -1.37
C GLU A 208 5.32 -31.85 -1.01
N ARG A 209 4.68 -30.88 -1.69
CA ARG A 209 4.84 -29.45 -1.41
C ARG A 209 3.85 -28.90 -0.39
N GLN A 210 2.73 -29.59 -0.16
CA GLN A 210 1.66 -29.05 0.69
C GLN A 210 1.99 -29.01 2.17
N ASP A 211 2.97 -29.82 2.64
CA ASP A 211 3.34 -29.93 4.06
C ASP A 211 4.81 -29.52 4.35
N ILE A 212 5.44 -28.81 3.43
CA ILE A 212 6.84 -28.36 3.58
C ILE A 212 6.93 -27.26 4.64
N TRP A 213 7.94 -27.36 5.53
CA TRP A 213 8.19 -26.40 6.60
C TRP A 213 9.33 -25.42 6.32
N TYR A 214 10.12 -25.63 5.30
CA TYR A 214 11.28 -24.78 4.95
C TYR A 214 11.01 -23.83 3.76
N ILE A 215 9.85 -23.89 3.12
CA ILE A 215 9.45 -22.96 2.07
C ILE A 215 8.31 -22.10 2.56
N HIS A 216 8.55 -20.79 2.69
CA HIS A 216 7.54 -19.78 2.90
C HIS A 216 6.89 -19.38 1.57
N GLY A 217 5.64 -18.98 1.57
CA GLY A 217 4.96 -18.55 0.36
C GLY A 217 3.44 -18.69 0.40
N VAL A 218 2.87 -18.89 1.58
CA VAL A 218 1.43 -18.89 1.77
C VAL A 218 1.00 -17.90 2.85
N TYR A 219 0.00 -17.11 2.56
CA TYR A 219 -0.76 -16.40 3.59
C TYR A 219 -1.68 -17.41 4.24
N THR A 220 -1.53 -17.59 5.53
CA THR A 220 -2.36 -18.49 6.33
C THR A 220 -3.36 -17.70 7.13
N TYR A 221 -4.64 -18.00 6.96
CA TYR A 221 -5.71 -17.42 7.77
C TYR A 221 -6.34 -18.50 8.62
N VAL A 222 -6.63 -18.15 9.86
CA VAL A 222 -7.28 -19.04 10.81
C VAL A 222 -8.52 -18.39 11.40
N ARG A 223 -9.58 -19.15 11.55
CA ARG A 223 -10.74 -18.76 12.35
C ARG A 223 -10.67 -19.49 13.68
N LEU A 224 -10.64 -18.72 14.78
CA LEU A 224 -10.59 -19.26 16.12
C LEU A 224 -11.99 -19.67 16.61
N MET A 225 -12.05 -20.69 17.45
CA MET A 225 -13.27 -21.06 18.17
C MET A 225 -13.71 -19.93 19.10
N SER A 226 -15.00 -19.86 19.41
CA SER A 226 -15.54 -18.86 20.32
C SER A 226 -14.87 -18.96 21.70
N GLY A 227 -14.44 -17.82 22.25
CA GLY A 227 -13.79 -17.74 23.55
C GLY A 227 -12.30 -18.05 23.58
N LYS A 228 -11.67 -18.32 22.42
CA LYS A 228 -10.22 -18.49 22.32
C LYS A 228 -9.51 -17.17 22.03
N CYS A 229 -8.35 -16.98 22.70
CA CYS A 229 -7.49 -15.81 22.50
C CYS A 229 -6.34 -16.15 21.54
N PRO A 230 -5.89 -15.18 20.69
CA PRO A 230 -4.75 -15.38 19.79
C PRO A 230 -3.48 -15.81 20.52
N GLU A 231 -3.21 -15.24 21.69
CA GLU A 231 -2.01 -15.48 22.51
C GLU A 231 -1.88 -16.96 22.92
N GLU A 232 -3.00 -17.64 23.19
CA GLU A 232 -3.00 -19.07 23.52
C GLU A 232 -2.52 -19.93 22.34
N ILE A 233 -2.88 -19.53 21.12
CA ILE A 233 -2.49 -20.21 19.88
C ILE A 233 -1.01 -19.95 19.56
N GLU A 234 -0.56 -18.70 19.75
CA GLU A 234 0.83 -18.29 19.53
C GLU A 234 1.77 -19.05 20.49
N GLU A 235 1.41 -19.16 21.76
CA GLU A 235 2.17 -19.91 22.75
C GLU A 235 2.19 -21.42 22.45
N ALA A 236 1.05 -21.99 22.07
CA ALA A 236 0.96 -23.39 21.70
C ALA A 236 1.79 -23.72 20.44
N PHE A 237 1.91 -22.78 19.49
CA PHE A 237 2.72 -22.97 18.30
C PHE A 237 4.21 -23.17 18.58
N LEU A 238 4.76 -22.57 19.62
CA LEU A 238 6.17 -22.73 20.00
C LEU A 238 6.51 -24.22 20.21
N ASN A 239 5.62 -24.96 20.89
CA ASN A 239 5.82 -26.38 21.15
C ASN A 239 5.74 -27.23 19.86
N ILE A 240 4.92 -26.83 18.90
CA ILE A 240 4.79 -27.51 17.62
C ILE A 240 5.99 -27.23 16.72
N SER A 241 6.43 -25.96 16.67
CA SER A 241 7.52 -25.54 15.79
C SER A 241 8.79 -26.36 16.03
N ASP A 242 9.09 -26.72 17.30
CA ASP A 242 10.27 -27.48 17.66
C ASP A 242 10.32 -28.91 17.06
N LYS A 243 9.16 -29.50 16.76
CA LYS A 243 9.09 -30.83 16.13
C LYS A 243 9.46 -30.79 14.64
N TYR A 244 9.22 -29.67 13.97
CA TYR A 244 9.30 -29.54 12.51
C TYR A 244 10.47 -28.68 12.04
N LYS A 245 11.24 -28.07 12.96
CA LYS A 245 12.43 -27.32 12.63
C LYS A 245 13.48 -28.19 11.93
N THR A 246 14.06 -27.66 10.86
CA THR A 246 15.26 -28.23 10.26
C THR A 246 16.46 -28.06 11.21
N ASP A 247 17.51 -28.87 11.02
CA ASP A 247 18.73 -28.76 11.84
C ASP A 247 19.33 -27.36 11.84
N ALA A 248 19.26 -26.68 10.72
CA ALA A 248 19.71 -25.29 10.54
C ALA A 248 18.97 -24.28 11.45
N LEU A 249 17.73 -24.56 11.83
CA LEU A 249 16.89 -23.66 12.62
C LEU A 249 16.71 -24.12 14.08
N ARG A 250 17.36 -25.21 14.51
CA ARG A 250 17.20 -25.75 15.88
C ARG A 250 17.54 -24.78 16.99
N HIS A 251 18.54 -23.90 16.77
CA HIS A 251 18.98 -22.90 17.74
C HIS A 251 18.13 -21.61 17.72
N LYS A 252 17.24 -21.47 16.77
CA LYS A 252 16.33 -20.30 16.65
C LYS A 252 14.95 -20.63 17.20
N THR A 253 14.29 -19.64 17.78
CA THR A 253 12.87 -19.73 18.16
C THR A 253 11.99 -19.33 17.01
N TRP A 254 11.18 -20.25 16.51
CA TRP A 254 10.20 -19.98 15.47
C TRP A 254 8.84 -19.76 16.12
N ALA A 255 8.37 -18.54 16.10
CA ALA A 255 7.08 -18.11 16.63
C ALA A 255 6.15 -17.68 15.52
N VAL A 256 4.89 -17.57 15.82
CA VAL A 256 3.88 -16.93 14.96
C VAL A 256 3.22 -15.77 15.70
N GLU A 257 2.68 -14.83 14.93
CA GLU A 257 1.82 -13.76 15.42
C GLU A 257 0.50 -13.82 14.67
N LEU A 258 -0.61 -13.71 15.40
CA LEU A 258 -1.95 -13.69 14.85
C LEU A 258 -2.44 -12.26 14.70
N ILE A 259 -2.44 -11.74 13.47
CA ILE A 259 -2.90 -10.38 13.17
C ILE A 259 -4.40 -10.40 12.83
N PRO A 260 -5.25 -9.64 13.54
CA PRO A 260 -6.66 -9.54 13.18
C PRO A 260 -6.86 -9.11 11.73
N LEU A 261 -7.78 -9.72 11.00
CA LEU A 261 -8.02 -9.47 9.57
C LEU A 261 -8.17 -7.97 9.26
N LYS A 262 -8.90 -7.24 10.09
CA LYS A 262 -9.14 -5.78 9.95
C LYS A 262 -7.89 -4.90 10.10
N ASP A 263 -6.84 -5.42 10.75
CA ASP A 263 -5.63 -4.64 11.05
C ASP A 263 -4.52 -4.88 10.00
N ILE A 264 -4.65 -5.92 9.16
CA ILE A 264 -3.65 -6.32 8.16
C ILE A 264 -3.22 -5.14 7.28
N HIS A 265 -4.19 -4.40 6.73
CA HIS A 265 -3.92 -3.30 5.79
C HIS A 265 -3.02 -2.19 6.38
N LEU A 266 -3.15 -1.89 7.67
CA LEU A 266 -2.43 -0.81 8.35
C LEU A 266 -1.20 -1.28 9.15
N THR A 267 -0.85 -2.57 9.10
CA THR A 267 0.42 -3.04 9.66
C THR A 267 1.60 -2.68 8.75
N PRO A 268 2.81 -2.44 9.30
CA PRO A 268 3.99 -2.20 8.48
C PRO A 268 4.23 -3.35 7.50
N GLN A 269 4.74 -3.02 6.30
CA GLN A 269 5.09 -4.01 5.29
C GLN A 269 6.16 -4.97 5.81
N LYS A 270 5.95 -6.27 5.60
CA LYS A 270 6.86 -7.35 5.99
C LYS A 270 7.43 -8.05 4.75
N ALA A 271 8.45 -8.87 4.94
CA ALA A 271 8.97 -9.68 3.84
C ALA A 271 7.87 -10.64 3.30
N TYR A 272 7.90 -10.87 2.00
CA TYR A 272 6.90 -11.65 1.23
C TYR A 272 5.47 -11.07 1.25
N GLU A 273 5.30 -9.81 1.61
CA GLU A 273 3.99 -9.16 1.59
C GLU A 273 3.78 -8.37 0.31
N LYS A 274 2.79 -8.76 -0.49
CA LYS A 274 2.50 -8.22 -1.81
C LYS A 274 1.26 -7.37 -1.86
N GLU A 275 0.48 -7.44 -0.82
CA GLU A 275 -0.75 -6.68 -0.68
C GLU A 275 -0.45 -5.19 -0.56
N VAL A 276 -1.35 -4.37 -1.10
CA VAL A 276 -1.25 -2.91 -0.96
C VAL A 276 -1.43 -2.52 0.50
N LYS A 277 -0.43 -1.85 1.05
CA LYS A 277 -0.42 -1.40 2.44
C LYS A 277 -0.77 0.06 2.58
N GLY A 278 -1.58 0.34 3.59
CA GLY A 278 -1.75 1.68 4.14
C GLY A 278 -0.73 1.97 5.25
N SER A 279 -0.63 3.23 5.60
CA SER A 279 0.22 3.67 6.72
C SER A 279 -0.63 4.20 7.86
N ARG A 280 -0.62 3.51 9.00
CA ARG A 280 -1.33 3.96 10.21
C ARG A 280 -0.90 5.37 10.64
N THR A 281 0.39 5.69 10.49
CA THR A 281 0.91 7.01 10.80
C THR A 281 0.37 8.07 9.83
N ALA A 282 0.32 7.76 8.52
CA ALA A 282 -0.24 8.66 7.52
C ALA A 282 -1.73 8.91 7.76
N VAL A 283 -2.51 7.87 8.07
CA VAL A 283 -3.94 7.98 8.42
C VAL A 283 -4.14 8.87 9.64
N LEU A 284 -3.33 8.69 10.71
CA LEU A 284 -3.41 9.53 11.90
C LEU A 284 -3.07 10.99 11.59
N ILE A 285 -2.01 11.25 10.83
CA ILE A 285 -1.61 12.61 10.41
C ILE A 285 -2.74 13.27 9.62
N LEU A 286 -3.34 12.57 8.66
CA LEU A 286 -4.45 13.09 7.87
C LEU A 286 -5.69 13.36 8.72
N LEU A 287 -6.00 12.49 9.69
CA LEU A 287 -7.09 12.71 10.63
C LEU A 287 -6.86 13.99 11.47
N VAL A 288 -5.67 14.16 12.05
CA VAL A 288 -5.29 15.37 12.79
C VAL A 288 -5.38 16.60 11.90
N MET A 289 -4.92 16.50 10.65
CA MET A 289 -4.99 17.58 9.68
C MET A 289 -6.44 17.97 9.34
N SER A 290 -7.34 17.00 9.13
CA SER A 290 -8.76 17.27 8.88
C SER A 290 -9.43 18.02 10.03
N VAL A 291 -9.14 17.63 11.26
CA VAL A 291 -9.61 18.32 12.45
C VAL A 291 -9.03 19.73 12.54
N ALA A 292 -7.73 19.91 12.27
CA ALA A 292 -7.08 21.21 12.25
C ALA A 292 -7.71 22.14 11.20
N LEU A 293 -8.01 21.65 9.99
CA LEU A 293 -8.70 22.40 8.94
C LEU A 293 -10.09 22.88 9.38
N LEU A 294 -10.88 22.02 10.02
CA LEU A 294 -12.19 22.41 10.57
C LEU A 294 -12.04 23.48 11.64
N LEU A 295 -11.07 23.34 12.56
CA LEU A 295 -10.81 24.33 13.60
C LEU A 295 -10.35 25.68 13.02
N ILE A 296 -9.51 25.69 12.02
CA ILE A 296 -9.09 26.89 11.28
C ILE A 296 -10.28 27.57 10.62
N GLY A 297 -11.11 26.80 9.87
CA GLY A 297 -12.32 27.31 9.24
C GLY A 297 -13.31 27.92 10.24
N TRP A 298 -13.59 27.21 11.35
CA TRP A 298 -14.47 27.71 12.41
C TRP A 298 -13.87 28.90 13.15
N ALA A 299 -12.54 28.92 13.40
CA ALA A 299 -11.89 30.07 14.05
C ALA A 299 -11.94 31.31 13.16
N ASN A 300 -11.77 31.17 11.84
CA ASN A 300 -11.93 32.28 10.91
C ASN A 300 -13.38 32.77 10.85
N ALA A 301 -14.35 31.85 10.75
CA ALA A 301 -15.77 32.17 10.81
C ALA A 301 -16.15 32.87 12.11
N LEU A 302 -15.61 32.40 13.24
CA LEU A 302 -15.80 33.02 14.55
C LEU A 302 -15.24 34.44 14.61
N ASN A 303 -14.01 34.69 14.10
CA ASN A 303 -13.41 36.01 14.05
C ASN A 303 -14.27 37.02 13.27
N LEU A 304 -14.78 36.60 12.10
CA LEU A 304 -15.68 37.41 11.27
C LEU A 304 -17.04 37.63 11.95
N THR A 305 -17.57 36.63 12.63
CA THR A 305 -18.84 36.69 13.36
C THR A 305 -18.73 37.65 14.56
N VAL A 306 -17.65 37.61 15.34
CA VAL A 306 -17.37 38.53 16.43
C VAL A 306 -17.33 39.97 15.93
N ALA A 307 -16.63 40.23 14.82
CA ALA A 307 -16.53 41.56 14.20
C ALA A 307 -17.93 42.09 13.84
N ARG A 308 -18.77 41.27 13.20
CA ARG A 308 -20.17 41.62 12.85
C ARG A 308 -21.04 41.93 14.09
N PHE A 309 -20.93 41.10 15.12
CA PHE A 309 -21.68 41.30 16.34
C PHE A 309 -21.30 42.59 17.04
N LEU A 310 -20.01 42.99 17.04
CA LEU A 310 -19.54 44.25 17.58
C LEU A 310 -20.12 45.46 16.81
N GLU A 311 -20.16 45.40 15.47
CA GLU A 311 -20.78 46.45 14.64
C GLU A 311 -22.28 46.59 14.90
N ARG A 312 -22.98 45.46 15.13
CA ARG A 312 -24.43 45.46 15.47
C ARG A 312 -24.71 45.65 16.94
N GLY A 313 -23.71 46.00 17.72
CA GLY A 313 -23.86 46.17 19.19
C GLY A 313 -24.99 47.08 19.59
N ARG A 314 -25.18 48.22 18.88
CA ARG A 314 -26.31 49.16 19.18
C ARG A 314 -27.68 48.48 19.05
N GLU A 315 -27.87 47.62 18.04
CA GLU A 315 -29.09 46.86 17.84
C GLU A 315 -29.38 45.93 19.06
N PHE A 316 -28.34 45.20 19.48
CA PHE A 316 -28.45 44.30 20.66
C PHE A 316 -28.64 45.08 21.97
N GLY A 317 -28.00 46.25 22.07
CA GLY A 317 -28.20 47.16 23.21
C GLY A 317 -29.65 47.66 23.35
N LEU A 318 -30.25 48.10 22.25
CA LEU A 318 -31.67 48.49 22.18
C LEU A 318 -32.57 47.33 22.51
N ARG A 319 -32.38 46.15 21.97
CA ARG A 319 -33.21 44.96 22.30
C ARG A 319 -33.17 44.60 23.78
N LYS A 320 -31.99 44.67 24.41
CA LYS A 320 -31.84 44.50 25.86
C LYS A 320 -32.61 45.58 26.66
N ALA A 321 -32.53 46.82 26.21
CA ALA A 321 -33.28 47.92 26.83
C ALA A 321 -34.79 47.73 26.74
N PHE A 322 -35.28 47.10 25.67
CA PHE A 322 -36.69 46.69 25.47
C PHE A 322 -37.05 45.34 26.11
N GLY A 323 -36.16 44.74 26.92
CA GLY A 323 -36.50 43.58 27.73
C GLY A 323 -36.18 42.21 27.08
N ALA A 324 -35.35 42.14 26.04
CA ALA A 324 -34.95 40.85 25.46
C ALA A 324 -34.14 40.01 26.46
N SER A 325 -34.58 38.76 26.67
CA SER A 325 -33.91 37.83 27.59
C SER A 325 -32.54 37.35 27.04
N ARG A 326 -31.65 36.98 27.99
CA ARG A 326 -30.33 36.43 27.63
C ARG A 326 -30.45 35.22 26.70
N ARG A 327 -31.42 34.33 26.96
CA ARG A 327 -31.69 33.13 26.18
C ARG A 327 -32.08 33.47 24.73
N GLN A 328 -32.89 34.51 24.53
CA GLN A 328 -33.30 34.95 23.18
C GLN A 328 -32.13 35.43 22.34
N ILE A 329 -31.16 36.16 22.92
CA ILE A 329 -29.97 36.65 22.22
C ILE A 329 -29.05 35.47 21.83
N ILE A 330 -28.85 34.49 22.73
CA ILE A 330 -28.05 33.30 22.47
C ILE A 330 -28.68 32.44 21.36
N ILE A 331 -29.98 32.15 21.46
CA ILE A 331 -30.70 31.37 20.46
C ILE A 331 -30.64 32.07 19.10
N GLN A 332 -30.79 33.37 19.03
CA GLN A 332 -30.68 34.10 17.78
C GLN A 332 -29.29 33.95 17.16
N GLY A 333 -28.22 34.10 17.93
CA GLY A 333 -26.87 33.95 17.41
C GLY A 333 -26.54 32.53 16.98
N LEU A 334 -27.05 31.53 17.70
CA LEU A 334 -26.94 30.12 17.29
C LEU A 334 -27.71 29.86 16.00
N LEU A 335 -28.91 30.42 15.79
CA LEU A 335 -29.68 30.27 14.57
C LEU A 335 -28.98 30.97 13.38
N GLU A 336 -28.41 32.18 13.57
CA GLU A 336 -27.63 32.88 12.55
C GLU A 336 -26.40 32.07 12.12
N SER A 337 -25.64 31.55 13.10
CA SER A 337 -24.44 30.71 12.83
C SER A 337 -24.81 29.34 12.29
N GLY A 338 -25.90 28.73 12.73
CA GLY A 338 -26.41 27.46 12.22
C GLY A 338 -26.79 27.54 10.75
N PHE A 339 -27.48 28.63 10.36
CA PHE A 339 -27.84 28.86 8.97
C PHE A 339 -26.56 28.99 8.09
N MET A 340 -25.57 29.73 8.56
CA MET A 340 -24.31 29.91 7.84
C MET A 340 -23.51 28.58 7.70
N ASN A 341 -23.40 27.81 8.78
CA ASN A 341 -22.73 26.52 8.76
C ASN A 341 -23.46 25.51 7.86
N LEU A 342 -24.80 25.47 7.93
CA LEU A 342 -25.60 24.61 7.08
C LEU A 342 -25.40 24.95 5.59
N LEU A 343 -25.47 26.24 5.25
CA LEU A 343 -25.28 26.69 3.87
C LEU A 343 -23.85 26.41 3.39
N ALA A 344 -22.84 26.65 4.22
CA ALA A 344 -21.45 26.32 3.91
C ALA A 344 -21.26 24.80 3.72
N THR A 345 -21.91 23.98 4.53
CA THR A 345 -21.85 22.52 4.41
C THR A 345 -22.55 22.02 3.14
N LEU A 346 -23.70 22.59 2.78
CA LEU A 346 -24.37 22.23 1.50
C LEU A 346 -23.49 22.56 0.27
N ILE A 347 -22.82 23.72 0.29
CA ILE A 347 -21.87 24.09 -0.75
C ILE A 347 -20.64 23.16 -0.72
N ALA A 348 -20.17 22.80 0.48
CA ALA A 348 -19.07 21.84 0.65
C ALA A 348 -19.38 20.45 0.08
N LEU A 349 -20.60 19.97 0.24
CA LEU A 349 -21.07 18.72 -0.37
C LEU A 349 -21.08 18.81 -1.89
N GLY A 350 -21.47 19.95 -2.46
CA GLY A 350 -21.37 20.19 -3.91
C GLY A 350 -19.91 20.20 -4.40
N TRP A 351 -18.99 20.81 -3.64
CA TRP A 351 -17.55 20.72 -3.94
C TRP A 351 -17.03 19.29 -3.83
N LEU A 352 -17.48 18.54 -2.82
CA LEU A 352 -17.11 17.14 -2.61
C LEU A 352 -17.47 16.32 -3.86
N GLU A 353 -18.70 16.41 -4.34
CA GLU A 353 -19.18 15.68 -5.52
C GLU A 353 -18.37 16.03 -6.78
N LEU A 354 -18.05 17.31 -6.96
CA LEU A 354 -17.27 17.78 -8.10
C LEU A 354 -15.80 17.31 -8.05
N LEU A 355 -15.21 17.25 -6.87
CA LEU A 355 -13.78 16.91 -6.69
C LEU A 355 -13.52 15.41 -6.58
N LEU A 356 -14.50 14.61 -6.14
CA LEU A 356 -14.36 13.15 -6.01
C LEU A 356 -13.83 12.46 -7.28
N PRO A 357 -14.36 12.69 -8.50
CA PRO A 357 -13.83 12.06 -9.71
C PRO A 357 -12.37 12.43 -10.01
N LEU A 358 -11.97 13.67 -9.67
CA LEU A 358 -10.59 14.13 -9.83
C LEU A 358 -9.66 13.42 -8.85
N VAL A 359 -10.09 13.28 -7.59
CA VAL A 359 -9.33 12.57 -6.55
C VAL A 359 -9.21 11.08 -6.91
N TYR A 360 -10.25 10.44 -7.44
CA TYR A 360 -10.20 9.04 -7.92
C TYR A 360 -9.17 8.85 -9.04
N ARG A 361 -9.12 9.77 -10.00
CA ARG A 361 -8.11 9.73 -11.07
C ARG A 361 -6.69 9.86 -10.54
N TRP A 362 -6.47 10.70 -9.54
CA TRP A 362 -5.15 10.96 -8.97
C TRP A 362 -4.71 9.89 -7.98
N ALA A 363 -5.58 9.46 -7.08
CA ALA A 363 -5.28 8.42 -6.11
C ALA A 363 -5.17 7.03 -6.75
N GLY A 364 -5.76 6.83 -7.94
CA GLY A 364 -5.80 5.52 -8.61
C GLY A 364 -6.63 4.47 -7.86
N GLN A 365 -7.43 4.92 -6.90
CA GLN A 365 -8.34 4.09 -6.12
C GLN A 365 -9.73 4.76 -6.10
N SER A 366 -10.77 3.99 -6.33
CA SER A 366 -12.13 4.44 -6.06
C SER A 366 -12.41 4.29 -4.56
N PHE A 367 -12.60 5.41 -3.85
CA PHE A 367 -13.02 5.38 -2.43
C PHE A 367 -14.46 4.89 -2.28
N GLY A 368 -14.93 3.92 -3.00
CA GLY A 368 -16.28 3.40 -2.98
C GLY A 368 -17.35 4.48 -2.73
N THR A 369 -18.15 4.82 -3.71
CA THR A 369 -19.31 5.72 -3.56
C THR A 369 -20.28 5.24 -2.47
N ASP A 370 -20.16 3.98 -2.07
CA ASP A 370 -20.91 3.32 -0.99
C ASP A 370 -20.76 4.06 0.36
N ILE A 371 -19.61 4.71 0.63
CA ILE A 371 -19.40 5.45 1.89
C ILE A 371 -20.38 6.62 1.99
N LEU A 372 -20.71 7.28 0.88
CA LEU A 372 -21.69 8.37 0.84
C LEU A 372 -23.11 7.89 1.14
N MET A 373 -23.41 6.61 0.93
CA MET A 373 -24.70 6.01 1.25
C MET A 373 -24.81 5.55 2.72
N LEU A 374 -23.69 5.49 3.45
CA LEU A 374 -23.69 5.04 4.84
C LEU A 374 -24.28 6.09 5.78
N PRO A 375 -25.19 5.71 6.70
CA PRO A 375 -25.75 6.63 7.72
C PRO A 375 -24.68 7.31 8.56
N ALA A 376 -23.55 6.66 8.79
CA ALA A 376 -22.44 7.18 9.58
C ALA A 376 -21.78 8.40 8.91
N PHE A 377 -21.66 8.46 7.58
CA PHE A 377 -21.19 9.66 6.86
C PHE A 377 -22.07 10.87 7.15
N TRP A 378 -23.40 10.70 7.07
CA TRP A 378 -24.34 11.77 7.36
C TRP A 378 -24.33 12.15 8.84
N GLY A 379 -24.02 11.21 9.74
CA GLY A 379 -23.75 11.48 11.15
C GLY A 379 -22.55 12.42 11.35
N ILE A 380 -21.46 12.20 10.61
CA ILE A 380 -20.27 13.09 10.61
C ILE A 380 -20.66 14.48 10.08
N VAL A 381 -21.35 14.55 8.94
CA VAL A 381 -21.81 15.83 8.35
C VAL A 381 -22.69 16.59 9.33
N ALA A 382 -23.64 15.93 9.96
CA ALA A 382 -24.49 16.53 10.98
C ALA A 382 -23.68 17.01 12.20
N GLY A 383 -22.69 16.22 12.64
CA GLY A 383 -21.75 16.58 13.69
C GLY A 383 -20.96 17.85 13.37
N VAL A 384 -20.45 17.98 12.15
CA VAL A 384 -19.72 19.17 11.67
C VAL A 384 -20.63 20.42 11.74
N VAL A 385 -21.89 20.31 11.29
CA VAL A 385 -22.86 21.40 11.34
C VAL A 385 -23.17 21.78 12.79
N VAL A 386 -23.47 20.81 13.67
CA VAL A 386 -23.84 21.07 15.07
C VAL A 386 -22.67 21.67 15.85
N ILE A 387 -21.48 21.05 15.76
CA ILE A 387 -20.28 21.52 16.49
C ILE A 387 -19.89 22.91 15.97
N GLY A 388 -19.84 23.10 14.63
CA GLY A 388 -19.52 24.38 14.03
C GLY A 388 -20.51 25.47 14.40
N THR A 389 -21.82 25.18 14.45
CA THR A 389 -22.85 26.11 14.93
C THR A 389 -22.60 26.54 16.37
N PHE A 390 -22.26 25.59 17.23
CA PHE A 390 -21.96 25.87 18.60
C PHE A 390 -20.69 26.71 18.79
N VAL A 391 -19.59 26.30 18.13
CA VAL A 391 -18.29 27.00 18.19
C VAL A 391 -18.41 28.43 17.68
N VAL A 392 -19.01 28.63 16.51
CA VAL A 392 -19.09 29.94 15.83
C VAL A 392 -20.16 30.84 16.43
N GLY A 393 -21.27 30.26 16.94
CA GLY A 393 -22.44 31.01 17.39
C GLY A 393 -22.50 31.30 18.88
N PHE A 394 -22.07 30.37 19.72
CA PHE A 394 -22.24 30.50 21.17
C PHE A 394 -21.39 31.61 21.76
N TYR A 395 -20.10 31.64 21.44
CA TYR A 395 -19.18 32.61 22.06
C TYR A 395 -19.53 34.09 21.73
N PRO A 396 -19.74 34.49 20.45
CA PRO A 396 -20.13 35.87 20.14
C PRO A 396 -21.44 36.28 20.82
N SER A 397 -22.42 35.38 20.87
CA SER A 397 -23.72 35.62 21.50
C SER A 397 -23.59 35.79 23.02
N TRP A 398 -22.80 34.94 23.67
CA TRP A 398 -22.51 35.04 25.09
C TRP A 398 -21.78 36.36 25.42
N LEU A 399 -20.83 36.77 24.56
CA LEU A 399 -20.11 38.05 24.69
C LEU A 399 -21.11 39.22 24.68
N MET A 400 -22.06 39.23 23.74
CA MET A 400 -23.10 40.28 23.66
C MET A 400 -24.01 40.28 24.89
N VAL A 401 -24.28 39.12 25.50
CA VAL A 401 -25.07 39.00 26.71
C VAL A 401 -24.37 39.61 27.94
N THR A 402 -23.05 39.50 28.03
CA THR A 402 -22.26 39.95 29.19
C THR A 402 -22.02 41.47 29.21
N ILE A 403 -22.06 42.17 28.07
CA ILE A 403 -21.81 43.61 27.96
C ILE A 403 -23.05 44.41 28.43
N ARG A 404 -22.81 45.45 29.19
CA ARG A 404 -23.89 46.34 29.71
C ARG A 404 -24.46 47.23 28.59
N PRO A 405 -25.80 47.43 28.51
CA PRO A 405 -26.39 48.30 27.48
C PRO A 405 -25.82 49.74 27.46
N SER A 406 -25.48 50.29 28.63
CA SER A 406 -24.91 51.63 28.77
C SER A 406 -23.51 51.75 28.14
N GLU A 407 -22.68 50.69 28.13
CA GLU A 407 -21.38 50.66 27.51
C GLU A 407 -21.50 50.58 25.99
N ILE A 408 -22.51 49.84 25.52
CA ILE A 408 -22.83 49.70 24.08
C ILE A 408 -23.26 51.06 23.50
N MET A 409 -24.12 51.76 24.20
CA MET A 409 -24.67 53.07 23.76
C MET A 409 -23.59 54.18 23.73
N ARG A 410 -22.56 54.10 24.59
CA ARG A 410 -21.43 55.06 24.64
C ARG A 410 -20.34 54.78 23.63
N GLY A 411 -20.49 53.82 22.76
CA GLY A 411 -19.51 53.50 21.71
C GLY A 411 -18.20 52.83 22.20
N LYS A 412 -18.11 52.47 23.50
CA LYS A 412 -16.90 51.87 24.10
C LYS A 412 -16.66 50.39 23.75
N LEU A 413 -17.49 49.78 22.88
CA LEU A 413 -17.41 48.36 22.45
C LEU A 413 -16.10 48.03 21.73
N LEU A 414 -15.54 48.97 20.96
CA LEU A 414 -14.33 48.75 20.19
C LEU A 414 -13.05 48.65 21.04
N HIS A 415 -13.12 49.03 22.34
CA HIS A 415 -11.95 49.09 23.24
C HIS A 415 -12.01 48.02 24.36
N GLY A 416 -12.98 47.09 24.34
CA GLY A 416 -13.11 46.06 25.33
C GLY A 416 -11.95 45.08 25.35
N LYS A 417 -11.11 45.12 26.42
CA LYS A 417 -9.89 44.27 26.54
C LYS A 417 -10.13 42.77 26.39
N ARG A 418 -11.32 42.27 26.75
CA ARG A 418 -11.64 40.83 26.76
C ARG A 418 -11.90 40.24 25.36
N GLY A 419 -12.69 40.89 24.51
CA GLY A 419 -12.99 40.42 23.16
C GLY A 419 -11.76 40.46 22.25
N ASN A 420 -10.91 41.49 22.43
CA ASN A 420 -9.70 41.67 21.65
C ASN A 420 -8.60 40.63 22.01
N ARG A 421 -8.58 40.14 23.27
CA ARG A 421 -7.61 39.12 23.71
C ARG A 421 -7.88 37.76 23.11
N ILE A 422 -9.13 37.31 23.08
CA ILE A 422 -9.46 35.99 22.47
C ILE A 422 -9.25 36.02 20.99
N ARG A 423 -9.63 37.10 20.29
CA ARG A 423 -9.33 37.26 18.85
C ARG A 423 -7.84 37.19 18.56
N LYS A 424 -6.99 37.85 19.36
CA LYS A 424 -5.53 37.78 19.23
C LYS A 424 -5.02 36.36 19.43
N VAL A 425 -5.52 35.63 20.45
CA VAL A 425 -5.14 34.24 20.70
C VAL A 425 -5.55 33.35 19.53
N LEU A 426 -6.77 33.48 19.01
CA LEU A 426 -7.22 32.71 17.84
C LEU A 426 -6.35 32.97 16.61
N ILE A 427 -6.01 34.23 16.34
CA ILE A 427 -5.12 34.58 15.23
C ILE A 427 -3.73 33.95 15.41
N VAL A 428 -3.15 34.02 16.63
CA VAL A 428 -1.85 33.40 16.92
C VAL A 428 -1.91 31.88 16.72
N VAL A 429 -2.96 31.22 17.22
CA VAL A 429 -3.14 29.77 17.03
C VAL A 429 -3.30 29.40 15.53
N GLN A 430 -4.06 30.21 14.75
CA GLN A 430 -4.20 30.01 13.32
C GLN A 430 -2.87 30.13 12.58
N PHE A 431 -2.08 31.19 12.89
CA PHE A 431 -0.75 31.35 12.29
C PHE A 431 0.22 30.23 12.68
N LEU A 432 0.18 29.77 13.96
CA LEU A 432 0.99 28.64 14.40
C LEU A 432 0.61 27.35 13.64
N ALA A 433 -0.68 27.06 13.54
CA ALA A 433 -1.17 25.91 12.80
C ALA A 433 -0.75 25.98 11.31
N SER A 434 -0.89 27.15 10.68
CA SER A 434 -0.43 27.35 9.29
C SER A 434 1.07 27.15 9.14
N PHE A 435 1.86 27.68 10.08
CA PHE A 435 3.32 27.50 10.05
C PHE A 435 3.69 26.01 10.13
N VAL A 436 3.05 25.24 11.03
CA VAL A 436 3.25 23.80 11.13
C VAL A 436 2.87 23.09 9.84
N LEU A 437 1.72 23.46 9.22
CA LEU A 437 1.27 22.87 7.96
C LEU A 437 2.24 23.19 6.81
N ILE A 438 2.71 24.43 6.69
CA ILE A 438 3.68 24.85 5.67
C ILE A 438 4.99 24.07 5.82
N THR A 439 5.52 24.04 7.05
CA THR A 439 6.78 23.35 7.33
C THR A 439 6.65 21.84 7.07
N GLY A 440 5.54 21.24 7.52
CA GLY A 440 5.24 19.84 7.25
C GLY A 440 5.13 19.54 5.75
N THR A 441 4.42 20.39 4.99
CA THR A 441 4.29 20.27 3.53
C THR A 441 5.67 20.34 2.85
N PHE A 442 6.48 21.33 3.21
CA PHE A 442 7.82 21.47 2.65
C PHE A 442 8.68 20.23 2.94
N THR A 443 8.62 19.72 4.16
CA THR A 443 9.35 18.51 4.56
C THR A 443 8.89 17.29 3.77
N VAL A 444 7.58 17.06 3.64
CA VAL A 444 7.03 15.94 2.87
C VAL A 444 7.40 16.02 1.40
N ILE A 445 7.24 17.20 0.78
CA ILE A 445 7.62 17.39 -0.64
C ILE A 445 9.12 17.13 -0.83
N ARG A 446 9.97 17.69 0.04
CA ARG A 446 11.42 17.48 0.00
C ARG A 446 11.78 15.99 0.14
N GLN A 447 11.10 15.28 1.05
CA GLN A 447 11.32 13.86 1.27
C GLN A 447 10.94 13.04 0.02
N VAL A 448 9.78 13.32 -0.59
CA VAL A 448 9.34 12.65 -1.82
C VAL A 448 10.28 12.95 -2.99
N CYS A 449 10.69 14.20 -3.16
CA CYS A 449 11.66 14.57 -4.20
C CYS A 449 13.02 13.89 -3.98
N TYR A 450 13.50 13.80 -2.74
CA TYR A 450 14.73 13.09 -2.40
C TYR A 450 14.63 11.60 -2.76
N MET A 451 13.53 10.95 -2.37
CA MET A 451 13.31 9.54 -2.69
C MET A 451 13.28 9.28 -4.21
N GLN A 452 12.68 10.18 -4.98
CA GLN A 452 12.66 10.08 -6.44
C GLN A 452 14.03 10.33 -7.07
N SER A 453 14.81 11.30 -6.57
CA SER A 453 16.13 11.61 -7.12
C SER A 453 17.15 10.51 -6.87
N GLU A 454 17.15 9.90 -5.70
CA GLU A 454 18.04 8.77 -5.39
C GLU A 454 17.64 7.49 -6.16
N ALA A 455 16.33 7.29 -6.38
CA ALA A 455 15.84 6.17 -7.19
C ALA A 455 16.12 6.35 -8.68
N SER A 456 16.23 7.60 -9.14
CA SER A 456 16.54 7.99 -10.52
C SER A 456 18.06 8.12 -10.71
N VAL A 457 18.80 7.02 -10.53
CA VAL A 457 20.18 7.03 -11.03
C VAL A 457 20.09 7.13 -12.55
N ASP A 458 20.54 8.23 -13.13
CA ASP A 458 20.45 8.57 -14.57
C ASP A 458 20.92 7.45 -15.52
N SER A 459 21.75 6.54 -15.00
CA SER A 459 22.23 5.38 -15.71
C SER A 459 21.16 4.33 -16.06
N HIS A 460 19.99 4.34 -15.43
CA HIS A 460 18.94 3.32 -15.61
C HIS A 460 17.70 3.82 -16.38
N SER A 461 17.66 5.08 -16.80
CA SER A 461 16.48 5.68 -17.43
C SER A 461 16.05 5.02 -18.74
N ARG A 462 16.98 4.34 -19.43
CA ARG A 462 16.74 3.65 -20.71
C ARG A 462 16.87 2.12 -20.60
N MET A 463 16.55 1.57 -19.45
CA MET A 463 16.53 0.12 -19.25
C MET A 463 15.13 -0.42 -19.53
N LEU A 464 15.00 -1.10 -20.67
CA LEU A 464 13.81 -1.88 -21.02
C LEU A 464 13.89 -3.23 -20.32
N VAL A 465 12.89 -3.59 -19.57
CA VAL A 465 12.77 -4.88 -18.89
C VAL A 465 11.65 -5.68 -19.53
N ILE A 466 12.00 -6.77 -20.18
CA ILE A 466 11.06 -7.70 -20.82
C ILE A 466 10.82 -8.84 -19.85
N LYS A 467 9.57 -9.20 -19.60
CA LYS A 467 9.24 -10.37 -18.80
C LYS A 467 9.55 -11.66 -19.57
N TYR A 468 9.98 -12.66 -18.82
CA TYR A 468 10.37 -13.95 -19.40
C TYR A 468 9.19 -14.57 -20.16
N PRO A 469 9.45 -15.15 -21.36
CA PRO A 469 8.40 -15.74 -22.17
C PRO A 469 7.71 -16.91 -21.47
N SER A 470 6.45 -17.15 -21.79
CA SER A 470 5.70 -18.33 -21.34
C SER A 470 6.25 -19.61 -21.99
N PHE A 471 5.79 -20.75 -21.48
CA PHE A 471 6.25 -22.07 -21.95
C PHE A 471 6.23 -22.19 -23.48
N THR A 472 7.39 -22.54 -24.02
CA THR A 472 7.61 -22.81 -25.44
C THR A 472 8.62 -23.94 -25.55
N GLU A 473 8.41 -24.88 -26.45
CA GLU A 473 9.34 -25.97 -26.65
C GLU A 473 10.73 -25.43 -27.08
N GLY A 474 11.78 -25.89 -26.39
CA GLY A 474 13.15 -25.40 -26.62
C GLY A 474 13.39 -23.97 -26.07
N LEU A 475 12.64 -23.55 -25.08
CA LEU A 475 12.68 -22.20 -24.51
C LEU A 475 14.10 -21.70 -24.19
N ALA A 476 14.93 -22.52 -23.56
CA ALA A 476 16.30 -22.13 -23.18
C ALA A 476 17.16 -21.76 -24.40
N LEU A 477 17.12 -22.57 -25.48
CA LEU A 477 17.84 -22.34 -26.74
C LEU A 477 17.32 -21.09 -27.48
N ARG A 478 15.99 -20.91 -27.48
CA ARG A 478 15.35 -19.75 -28.09
C ARG A 478 15.72 -18.46 -27.35
N LEU A 479 15.78 -18.53 -26.04
CA LEU A 479 16.16 -17.40 -25.18
C LEU A 479 17.63 -17.02 -25.42
N GLU A 480 18.53 -18.00 -25.45
CA GLU A 480 19.93 -17.76 -25.75
C GLU A 480 20.11 -17.10 -27.12
N SER A 481 19.43 -17.62 -28.15
CA SER A 481 19.46 -17.06 -29.50
C SER A 481 18.89 -15.63 -29.54
N PHE A 482 17.80 -15.39 -28.86
CA PHE A 482 17.16 -14.07 -28.76
C PHE A 482 18.07 -13.06 -28.07
N THR A 483 18.62 -13.40 -26.90
CA THR A 483 19.53 -12.51 -26.14
C THR A 483 20.81 -12.23 -26.92
N LYS A 484 21.34 -13.23 -27.64
CA LYS A 484 22.52 -13.06 -28.53
C LYS A 484 22.21 -12.10 -29.68
N ARG A 485 21.03 -12.20 -30.30
CA ARG A 485 20.63 -11.30 -31.40
C ARG A 485 20.36 -9.87 -30.87
N LEU A 486 19.82 -9.73 -29.68
CA LEU A 486 19.70 -8.41 -29.01
C LEU A 486 21.06 -7.76 -28.78
N LYS A 487 22.06 -8.52 -28.31
CA LYS A 487 23.45 -8.01 -28.10
C LYS A 487 24.14 -7.55 -29.39
N GLN A 488 23.69 -8.01 -30.56
CA GLN A 488 24.26 -7.61 -31.87
C GLN A 488 23.68 -6.30 -32.42
N ARG A 489 22.64 -5.75 -31.78
CA ARG A 489 22.05 -4.50 -32.23
C ARG A 489 22.93 -3.30 -31.85
N ALA A 490 23.02 -2.34 -32.75
CA ALA A 490 23.82 -1.13 -32.55
C ALA A 490 23.24 -0.18 -31.48
N ASP A 491 21.92 -0.23 -31.27
CA ASP A 491 21.18 0.57 -30.29
C ASP A 491 21.05 -0.10 -28.92
N VAL A 492 21.73 -1.26 -28.72
CA VAL A 492 21.74 -2.01 -27.45
C VAL A 492 23.16 -2.08 -26.90
N SER A 493 23.36 -1.59 -25.67
CA SER A 493 24.67 -1.65 -25.02
C SER A 493 24.84 -2.86 -24.11
N HIS A 494 23.79 -3.29 -23.42
CA HIS A 494 23.82 -4.44 -22.52
C HIS A 494 22.52 -5.22 -22.61
N VAL A 495 22.64 -6.54 -22.52
CA VAL A 495 21.48 -7.45 -22.34
C VAL A 495 21.82 -8.41 -21.21
N THR A 496 20.94 -8.52 -20.22
CA THR A 496 21.15 -9.40 -19.07
C THR A 496 19.86 -10.13 -18.68
N VAL A 497 20.01 -11.31 -18.09
CA VAL A 497 18.92 -12.15 -17.59
C VAL A 497 19.10 -12.33 -16.08
N SER A 498 18.08 -11.99 -15.30
CA SER A 498 18.20 -11.95 -13.85
C SER A 498 16.93 -12.39 -13.09
N GLY A 499 17.13 -12.76 -11.83
CA GLY A 499 16.06 -13.15 -10.90
C GLY A 499 15.20 -12.00 -10.41
N ALA A 500 15.73 -10.78 -10.43
CA ALA A 500 15.05 -9.54 -10.07
C ALA A 500 15.68 -8.36 -10.83
N VAL A 501 15.07 -7.19 -10.73
CA VAL A 501 15.61 -5.92 -11.20
C VAL A 501 15.53 -4.89 -10.07
N PRO A 502 16.31 -3.81 -10.07
CA PRO A 502 16.17 -2.75 -9.08
C PRO A 502 14.72 -2.26 -8.99
N GLY A 503 14.20 -2.14 -7.77
CA GLY A 503 12.79 -1.85 -7.51
C GLY A 503 11.91 -3.09 -7.26
N VAL A 504 12.39 -4.29 -7.59
CA VAL A 504 11.67 -5.56 -7.36
C VAL A 504 12.36 -6.35 -6.25
N GLU A 505 11.59 -6.86 -5.30
CA GLU A 505 12.12 -7.70 -4.22
C GLU A 505 12.77 -8.97 -4.79
N VAL A 506 13.94 -9.33 -4.25
CA VAL A 506 14.53 -10.66 -4.47
C VAL A 506 13.78 -11.66 -3.60
N ALA A 507 12.92 -12.45 -4.23
CA ALA A 507 11.96 -13.31 -3.54
C ALA A 507 12.57 -14.58 -2.91
N ASN A 508 13.82 -14.93 -3.25
CA ASN A 508 14.44 -16.16 -2.79
C ASN A 508 15.34 -15.88 -1.57
N TYR A 509 14.99 -16.45 -0.44
CA TYR A 509 15.78 -16.37 0.80
C TYR A 509 16.25 -17.76 1.18
N PHE A 510 17.58 -17.94 1.34
CA PHE A 510 18.16 -19.19 1.80
C PHE A 510 19.15 -18.96 2.91
N THR A 511 19.38 -20.01 3.69
CA THR A 511 20.35 -20.02 4.78
C THR A 511 21.77 -20.21 4.22
N ASN A 512 22.69 -19.36 4.70
CA ASN A 512 24.08 -19.31 4.28
C ASN A 512 24.99 -19.12 5.51
N ARG A 513 26.22 -19.61 5.47
CA ARG A 513 27.21 -19.44 6.52
C ARG A 513 28.64 -19.45 5.97
N PRO A 514 29.63 -18.88 6.68
CA PRO A 514 31.01 -19.05 6.31
C PRO A 514 31.38 -20.55 6.26
N TYR A 515 32.14 -20.96 5.26
CA TYR A 515 32.57 -22.35 5.14
C TYR A 515 33.45 -22.76 6.34
N GLY A 516 33.19 -23.94 6.89
CA GLY A 516 33.92 -24.43 8.10
C GLY A 516 33.35 -23.89 9.42
N SER A 517 32.39 -22.95 9.41
CA SER A 517 31.71 -22.50 10.62
C SER A 517 30.72 -23.55 11.13
N ASP A 518 30.30 -23.41 12.39
CA ASP A 518 29.29 -24.27 13.01
C ASP A 518 27.98 -24.21 12.19
N PRO A 519 27.34 -25.36 11.92
CA PRO A 519 26.05 -25.41 11.23
C PRO A 519 24.94 -24.56 11.87
N SER A 520 25.06 -24.23 13.15
CA SER A 520 24.10 -23.34 13.83
C SER A 520 24.26 -21.85 13.45
N GLN A 521 25.37 -21.45 12.85
CA GLN A 521 25.66 -20.05 12.48
C GLN A 521 25.06 -19.62 11.15
N VAL A 522 24.06 -20.34 10.66
CA VAL A 522 23.37 -19.99 9.40
C VAL A 522 22.67 -18.63 9.50
N LYS A 523 22.82 -17.85 8.44
CA LYS A 523 22.16 -16.54 8.26
C LYS A 523 21.27 -16.58 7.03
N LEU A 524 20.08 -16.02 7.14
CA LEU A 524 19.14 -15.91 6.02
C LEU A 524 19.51 -14.71 5.14
N MET A 525 19.69 -14.94 3.84
CA MET A 525 20.09 -13.91 2.87
C MET A 525 19.28 -14.03 1.61
N GLN A 526 19.13 -12.92 0.91
CA GLN A 526 18.53 -12.89 -0.43
C GLN A 526 19.49 -13.51 -1.44
N MET A 527 18.96 -14.44 -2.22
CA MET A 527 19.69 -15.17 -3.24
C MET A 527 19.33 -14.65 -4.63
N PHE A 528 20.25 -13.91 -5.24
CA PHE A 528 20.03 -13.19 -6.48
C PHE A 528 20.73 -13.89 -7.65
N ALA A 529 19.96 -14.65 -8.42
CA ALA A 529 20.44 -15.31 -9.62
C ALA A 529 20.68 -14.30 -10.76
N VAL A 530 21.88 -14.24 -11.31
CA VAL A 530 22.29 -13.30 -12.35
C VAL A 530 23.09 -14.03 -13.43
N ASP A 531 23.20 -13.39 -14.61
CA ASP A 531 24.18 -13.76 -15.63
C ASP A 531 25.46 -12.93 -15.51
N TYR A 532 26.42 -13.15 -16.40
CA TYR A 532 27.69 -12.43 -16.40
C TYR A 532 27.55 -10.91 -16.58
N ASP A 533 26.54 -10.47 -17.32
CA ASP A 533 26.36 -9.07 -17.71
C ASP A 533 25.57 -8.24 -16.67
N TYR A 534 24.90 -8.87 -15.70
CA TYR A 534 24.01 -8.17 -14.78
C TYR A 534 24.70 -7.05 -14.01
N LEU A 535 25.79 -7.38 -13.32
CA LEU A 535 26.50 -6.41 -12.47
C LEU A 535 27.15 -5.29 -13.31
N SER A 536 27.59 -5.58 -14.54
CA SER A 536 28.09 -4.56 -15.46
C SER A 536 26.96 -3.72 -16.05
N ALA A 537 25.78 -4.29 -16.31
CA ALA A 537 24.64 -3.59 -16.85
C ALA A 537 24.03 -2.62 -15.83
N TYR A 538 23.90 -3.02 -14.57
CA TYR A 538 23.33 -2.20 -13.51
C TYR A 538 24.38 -1.38 -12.72
N MET A 539 25.65 -1.71 -12.87
CA MET A 539 26.83 -1.00 -12.31
C MET A 539 26.69 -0.60 -10.83
N PRO A 540 26.31 -1.51 -9.91
CA PRO A 540 26.45 -1.20 -8.50
C PRO A 540 27.95 -0.95 -8.21
N ALA A 541 28.25 0.10 -7.45
CA ALA A 541 29.65 0.46 -7.19
C ALA A 541 30.40 -0.71 -6.52
N MET A 542 31.47 -1.21 -7.17
CA MET A 542 32.36 -2.20 -6.62
C MET A 542 33.24 -1.58 -5.53
N ILE A 543 33.28 -2.19 -4.34
CA ILE A 543 34.17 -1.76 -3.27
C ILE A 543 35.53 -2.44 -3.42
N CYS A 544 35.52 -3.75 -3.58
CA CYS A 544 36.73 -4.54 -3.76
C CYS A 544 36.43 -5.80 -4.59
N GLY A 545 37.46 -6.37 -5.20
CA GLY A 545 37.33 -7.56 -6.04
C GLY A 545 36.89 -7.23 -7.48
N ARG A 546 36.09 -8.10 -8.09
CA ARG A 546 35.65 -8.00 -9.49
C ARG A 546 34.21 -8.49 -9.67
N TYR A 547 33.62 -8.10 -10.81
CA TYR A 547 32.36 -8.69 -11.30
C TYR A 547 32.59 -10.08 -11.91
N PHE A 548 31.51 -10.79 -12.20
CA PHE A 548 31.55 -12.02 -12.97
C PHE A 548 32.05 -11.75 -14.38
N SER A 549 32.82 -12.70 -14.94
CA SER A 549 33.32 -12.64 -16.33
C SER A 549 33.46 -14.03 -16.89
N GLU A 550 33.15 -14.20 -18.18
CA GLU A 550 33.37 -15.42 -18.93
C GLU A 550 34.87 -15.72 -19.12
N ASP A 551 35.73 -14.69 -19.15
CA ASP A 551 37.17 -14.81 -19.40
C ASP A 551 37.92 -15.60 -18.33
N PHE A 552 37.37 -15.70 -17.13
CA PHE A 552 38.03 -16.39 -16.00
C PHE A 552 37.58 -17.85 -15.83
N GLY A 553 36.79 -18.41 -16.76
CA GLY A 553 36.52 -19.84 -16.94
C GLY A 553 36.08 -20.63 -15.71
N GLY A 554 35.38 -20.02 -14.72
CA GLY A 554 35.05 -20.74 -13.49
C GLY A 554 34.19 -20.00 -12.49
N ASP A 555 33.51 -18.95 -12.93
CA ASP A 555 32.68 -18.13 -12.00
C ASP A 555 31.38 -18.82 -11.55
N LEU A 556 31.10 -20.02 -12.05
CA LEU A 556 29.94 -20.83 -11.63
C LEU A 556 29.94 -21.14 -10.12
N ASN A 557 31.15 -21.34 -9.54
CA ASN A 557 31.33 -21.58 -8.10
C ASN A 557 31.76 -20.33 -7.33
N ARG A 558 31.41 -19.16 -7.84
CA ARG A 558 31.78 -17.86 -7.26
C ARG A 558 30.57 -17.01 -6.97
N ILE A 559 30.73 -16.11 -6.00
CA ILE A 559 29.68 -15.20 -5.55
C ILE A 559 30.19 -13.77 -5.38
N VAL A 560 29.30 -12.82 -5.51
CA VAL A 560 29.51 -11.42 -5.17
C VAL A 560 28.54 -11.06 -4.05
N LEU A 561 29.01 -10.34 -3.05
CA LEU A 561 28.22 -9.93 -1.88
C LEU A 561 27.96 -8.43 -1.92
N ASN A 562 26.90 -7.96 -1.25
CA ASN A 562 26.83 -6.56 -0.83
C ASN A 562 27.42 -6.37 0.58
N GLU A 563 27.68 -5.12 1.00
CA GLU A 563 28.25 -4.81 2.32
C GLU A 563 27.44 -5.41 3.47
N GLU A 564 26.10 -5.41 3.35
CA GLU A 564 25.23 -5.95 4.40
C GLU A 564 25.38 -7.48 4.55
N ALA A 565 25.60 -8.20 3.46
CA ALA A 565 25.90 -9.63 3.49
C ALA A 565 27.27 -9.90 4.14
N VAL A 566 28.29 -9.09 3.85
CA VAL A 566 29.62 -9.17 4.49
C VAL A 566 29.49 -8.98 6.02
N ARG A 567 28.75 -7.93 6.42
CA ARG A 567 28.50 -7.63 7.85
C ARG A 567 27.75 -8.78 8.54
N LEU A 568 26.72 -9.33 7.89
CA LEU A 568 25.89 -10.39 8.48
C LEU A 568 26.66 -11.71 8.61
N LEU A 569 27.61 -12.01 7.69
CA LEU A 569 28.49 -13.17 7.75
C LEU A 569 29.59 -13.00 8.82
N GLY A 570 29.78 -11.80 9.38
CA GLY A 570 30.73 -11.53 10.46
C GLY A 570 32.16 -11.25 9.99
N TYR A 571 32.36 -10.89 8.73
CA TYR A 571 33.69 -10.43 8.27
C TYR A 571 33.96 -9.00 8.73
N GLU A 572 35.21 -8.71 9.10
CA GLU A 572 35.62 -7.40 9.66
C GLU A 572 35.58 -6.27 8.62
N SER A 573 35.86 -6.58 7.37
CA SER A 573 35.83 -5.62 6.26
C SER A 573 35.47 -6.30 4.93
N PRO A 574 35.07 -5.54 3.88
CA PRO A 574 34.87 -6.06 2.55
C PRO A 574 36.11 -6.81 1.97
N GLU A 575 37.32 -6.28 2.25
CA GLU A 575 38.56 -6.86 1.78
C GLU A 575 38.86 -8.20 2.48
N ALA A 576 38.51 -8.32 3.76
CA ALA A 576 38.67 -9.56 4.54
C ALA A 576 37.73 -10.68 4.07
N ALA A 577 36.64 -10.34 3.40
CA ALA A 577 35.71 -11.30 2.82
C ALA A 577 36.21 -11.90 1.48
N LEU A 578 37.06 -11.18 0.73
CA LEU A 578 37.58 -11.66 -0.56
C LEU A 578 38.36 -12.98 -0.41
N GLY A 579 38.09 -13.93 -1.32
CA GLY A 579 38.71 -15.25 -1.33
C GLY A 579 38.19 -16.19 -0.25
N GLN A 580 37.35 -15.73 0.67
CA GLN A 580 36.70 -16.59 1.65
C GLN A 580 35.58 -17.40 0.97
N GLN A 581 35.24 -18.52 1.60
CA GLN A 581 34.20 -19.42 1.08
C GLN A 581 32.92 -19.34 1.93
N VAL A 582 31.79 -19.39 1.25
CA VAL A 582 30.45 -19.44 1.85
C VAL A 582 29.79 -20.77 1.50
N LYS A 583 29.28 -21.46 2.48
CA LYS A 583 28.40 -22.62 2.32
C LYS A 583 26.97 -22.13 2.18
N MET A 584 26.40 -22.33 1.00
CA MET A 584 24.98 -22.20 0.73
C MET A 584 24.32 -23.55 0.98
N GLU A 585 23.29 -23.60 1.83
CA GLU A 585 22.65 -24.87 2.20
C GLU A 585 21.94 -25.58 1.03
N VAL A 586 21.65 -24.86 -0.05
CA VAL A 586 21.04 -25.39 -1.28
C VAL A 586 22.04 -25.87 -2.31
N VAL A 587 23.33 -25.75 -2.02
CA VAL A 587 24.44 -26.12 -2.92
C VAL A 587 25.45 -26.94 -2.14
N ASP A 588 25.84 -28.11 -2.68
CA ASP A 588 26.76 -29.01 -1.97
C ASP A 588 28.17 -28.45 -1.82
N GLU A 589 28.67 -27.76 -2.80
CA GLU A 589 30.03 -27.19 -2.80
C GLU A 589 30.04 -25.77 -2.23
N PRO A 590 31.10 -25.37 -1.48
CA PRO A 590 31.25 -24.00 -1.04
C PRO A 590 31.55 -23.06 -2.22
N LEU A 591 31.12 -21.80 -2.12
CA LEU A 591 31.30 -20.79 -3.15
C LEU A 591 32.30 -19.72 -2.68
N GLU A 592 33.23 -19.33 -3.57
CA GLU A 592 34.27 -18.33 -3.28
C GLU A 592 33.73 -16.90 -3.49
N ILE A 593 34.03 -16.00 -2.55
CA ILE A 593 33.70 -14.58 -2.65
C ILE A 593 34.73 -13.89 -3.55
N ILE A 594 34.34 -13.40 -4.72
CA ILE A 594 35.24 -12.73 -5.68
C ILE A 594 35.07 -11.21 -5.73
N GLY A 595 34.01 -10.67 -5.11
CA GLY A 595 33.77 -9.24 -5.09
C GLY A 595 32.77 -8.83 -4.04
N VAL A 596 32.87 -7.57 -3.64
CA VAL A 596 31.92 -6.92 -2.74
C VAL A 596 31.47 -5.61 -3.37
N VAL A 597 30.15 -5.47 -3.52
CA VAL A 597 29.51 -4.25 -4.04
C VAL A 597 28.95 -3.41 -2.88
N LYS A 598 28.90 -2.11 -3.11
CA LYS A 598 28.29 -1.17 -2.17
C LYS A 598 26.81 -1.51 -1.97
N ASN A 599 26.29 -1.26 -0.77
CA ASN A 599 24.87 -1.38 -0.52
C ASN A 599 24.09 -0.44 -1.44
N TYR A 600 23.01 -0.95 -2.01
CA TYR A 600 22.05 -0.20 -2.80
C TYR A 600 20.63 -0.61 -2.41
N HIS A 601 19.67 0.25 -2.69
CA HIS A 601 18.27 -0.05 -2.40
C HIS A 601 17.68 -0.92 -3.51
N GLN A 602 17.62 -2.22 -3.27
CA GLN A 602 16.96 -3.18 -4.19
C GLN A 602 15.45 -2.97 -4.25
N GLN A 603 14.86 -2.46 -3.19
CA GLN A 603 13.44 -2.09 -3.07
C GLN A 603 13.31 -0.57 -2.87
N SER A 604 12.19 -0.11 -2.30
CA SER A 604 12.02 1.29 -1.93
C SER A 604 13.07 1.76 -0.91
N LEU A 605 13.46 3.03 -0.97
CA LEU A 605 14.31 3.72 0.01
C LEU A 605 13.77 3.68 1.45
N SER A 606 12.48 3.38 1.63
CA SER A 606 11.88 3.18 2.95
C SER A 606 12.25 1.85 3.60
N VAL A 607 12.82 0.90 2.83
CA VAL A 607 13.24 -0.41 3.29
C VAL A 607 14.74 -0.40 3.59
N ALA A 608 15.14 -0.91 4.74
CA ALA A 608 16.56 -1.06 5.09
C ALA A 608 17.29 -1.98 4.08
N TYR A 609 18.60 -1.78 3.95
CA TYR A 609 19.44 -2.65 3.14
C TYR A 609 19.29 -4.11 3.57
N LYS A 610 19.13 -4.99 2.58
CA LYS A 610 19.05 -6.43 2.80
C LYS A 610 20.38 -7.09 2.44
N PRO A 611 20.78 -8.17 3.12
CA PRO A 611 21.96 -8.94 2.75
C PRO A 611 21.68 -9.72 1.45
N ILE A 612 22.46 -9.46 0.41
CA ILE A 612 22.28 -10.04 -0.94
C ILE A 612 23.52 -10.83 -1.33
N ILE A 613 23.31 -12.04 -1.82
CA ILE A 613 24.31 -12.88 -2.48
C ILE A 613 23.97 -12.96 -3.97
N PHE A 614 24.82 -12.42 -4.82
CA PHE A 614 24.75 -12.64 -6.25
C PHE A 614 25.48 -13.92 -6.63
N PHE A 615 24.86 -14.74 -7.45
CA PHE A 615 25.43 -16.00 -7.94
C PHE A 615 24.98 -16.28 -9.37
N MET A 616 25.74 -17.11 -10.09
CA MET A 616 25.42 -17.46 -11.46
C MET A 616 24.14 -18.29 -11.54
N LYS A 617 23.19 -17.88 -12.38
CA LYS A 617 21.86 -18.51 -12.54
C LYS A 617 21.92 -20.00 -12.84
N GLU A 618 22.97 -20.45 -13.53
CA GLU A 618 23.19 -21.86 -13.89
C GLU A 618 23.52 -22.74 -12.68
N ARG A 619 23.98 -22.11 -11.56
CA ARG A 619 24.38 -22.86 -10.35
C ARG A 619 23.17 -23.39 -9.57
N VAL A 620 22.06 -22.67 -9.60
CA VAL A 620 20.80 -23.05 -8.91
C VAL A 620 19.63 -22.91 -9.89
N PRO A 621 19.46 -23.85 -10.83
CA PRO A 621 18.53 -23.70 -11.96
C PRO A 621 17.05 -23.62 -11.58
N PHE A 622 16.68 -24.04 -10.37
CA PHE A 622 15.30 -23.93 -9.88
C PHE A 622 14.93 -22.51 -9.41
N ILE A 623 15.93 -21.62 -9.20
CA ILE A 623 15.69 -20.21 -8.96
C ILE A 623 15.38 -19.54 -10.31
N ALA A 624 14.18 -19.02 -10.43
CA ALA A 624 13.74 -18.41 -11.66
C ALA A 624 14.44 -17.07 -11.91
N THR A 625 14.66 -16.78 -13.21
CA THR A 625 15.17 -15.52 -13.74
C THR A 625 14.11 -14.88 -14.64
N PRO A 626 13.05 -14.25 -14.09
CA PRO A 626 11.88 -13.81 -14.84
C PRO A 626 12.07 -12.55 -15.66
N TYR A 627 13.29 -11.97 -15.72
CA TYR A 627 13.53 -10.68 -16.37
C TYR A 627 14.68 -10.75 -17.38
N ILE A 628 14.43 -10.17 -18.55
CA ILE A 628 15.44 -9.88 -19.58
C ILE A 628 15.56 -8.37 -19.64
N SER A 629 16.69 -7.81 -19.23
CA SER A 629 16.90 -6.37 -19.21
C SER A 629 17.78 -5.96 -20.38
N VAL A 630 17.34 -4.95 -21.12
CA VAL A 630 17.99 -4.43 -22.33
C VAL A 630 18.27 -2.94 -22.12
N ARG A 631 19.55 -2.56 -22.14
CA ARG A 631 19.94 -1.15 -22.07
C ARG A 631 19.98 -0.57 -23.47
N LEU A 632 19.05 0.34 -23.76
CA LEU A 632 18.99 1.05 -25.04
C LEU A 632 19.95 2.25 -25.04
N THR A 633 20.56 2.51 -26.23
CA THR A 633 21.42 3.66 -26.50
C THR A 633 20.88 4.40 -27.72
N GLY A 634 20.84 5.72 -27.67
CA GLY A 634 20.39 6.54 -28.81
C GLY A 634 19.01 7.16 -28.65
N GLU A 635 18.62 7.96 -29.63
CA GLU A 635 17.29 8.58 -29.76
C GLU A 635 16.41 7.62 -30.59
N GLY A 636 15.17 7.36 -30.15
CA GLY A 636 14.20 6.51 -30.89
C GLY A 636 13.75 5.26 -30.13
N GLU A 637 13.43 5.42 -28.84
CA GLU A 637 12.95 4.31 -27.98
C GLU A 637 11.75 3.57 -28.57
N ASP A 638 10.79 4.27 -29.17
CA ASP A 638 9.59 3.67 -29.76
C ASP A 638 9.93 2.76 -30.97
N SER A 639 10.89 3.18 -31.82
CA SER A 639 11.32 2.38 -32.95
C SER A 639 12.08 1.12 -32.51
N ALA A 640 12.99 1.28 -31.55
CA ALA A 640 13.72 0.17 -30.96
C ALA A 640 12.76 -0.85 -30.30
N LEU A 641 11.74 -0.35 -29.60
CA LEU A 641 10.73 -1.18 -28.96
C LEU A 641 9.93 -2.01 -29.97
N MET A 642 9.43 -1.39 -31.04
CA MET A 642 8.71 -2.11 -32.09
C MET A 642 9.55 -3.22 -32.75
N GLU A 643 10.81 -2.95 -33.03
CA GLU A 643 11.71 -3.94 -33.62
C GLU A 643 12.05 -5.08 -32.65
N ILE A 644 12.21 -4.77 -31.34
CA ILE A 644 12.42 -5.77 -30.30
C ILE A 644 11.17 -6.64 -30.13
N GLU A 645 9.97 -6.03 -30.15
CA GLU A 645 8.69 -6.74 -30.10
C GLU A 645 8.52 -7.69 -31.28
N GLN A 646 8.81 -7.22 -32.50
CA GLN A 646 8.75 -8.06 -33.69
C GLN A 646 9.74 -9.25 -33.58
N MET A 647 10.97 -8.97 -33.15
CA MET A 647 11.99 -10.00 -32.92
C MET A 647 11.53 -10.98 -31.82
N TYR A 648 10.93 -10.48 -30.74
CA TYR A 648 10.39 -11.33 -29.66
C TYR A 648 9.35 -12.31 -30.19
N HIS A 649 8.41 -11.87 -31.02
CA HIS A 649 7.39 -12.74 -31.63
C HIS A 649 7.94 -13.76 -32.62
N GLU A 650 9.09 -13.48 -33.29
CA GLU A 650 9.78 -14.47 -34.12
C GLU A 650 10.30 -15.66 -33.29
N TYR A 651 10.84 -15.39 -32.09
CA TYR A 651 11.38 -16.42 -31.20
C TYR A 651 10.32 -17.06 -30.31
N PHE A 652 9.32 -16.29 -29.89
CA PHE A 652 8.27 -16.68 -28.90
C PHE A 652 6.85 -16.40 -29.41
N PRO A 653 6.41 -17.07 -30.50
CA PRO A 653 5.13 -16.76 -31.16
C PRO A 653 3.89 -16.99 -30.29
N THR A 654 4.02 -17.84 -29.25
CA THR A 654 2.92 -18.14 -28.31
C THR A 654 2.93 -17.29 -27.05
N SER A 655 3.98 -16.48 -26.83
CA SER A 655 4.12 -15.63 -25.66
C SER A 655 3.66 -14.20 -25.92
N LEU A 656 3.11 -13.57 -24.89
CA LEU A 656 2.82 -12.14 -24.92
C LEU A 656 4.10 -11.35 -24.69
N PHE A 657 4.30 -10.28 -25.44
CA PHE A 657 5.38 -9.32 -25.20
C PHE A 657 4.97 -8.40 -24.05
N SER A 658 5.42 -8.72 -22.85
CA SER A 658 5.17 -7.94 -21.64
C SER A 658 6.46 -7.26 -21.20
N TYR A 659 6.45 -5.95 -21.08
CA TYR A 659 7.62 -5.15 -20.75
C TYR A 659 7.26 -3.96 -19.86
N PHE A 660 8.27 -3.34 -19.28
CA PHE A 660 8.19 -2.02 -18.64
C PHE A 660 9.57 -1.35 -18.69
N PHE A 661 9.57 -0.02 -18.62
CA PHE A 661 10.82 0.70 -18.39
C PHE A 661 11.09 0.78 -16.89
N LEU A 662 12.36 0.68 -16.52
CA LEU A 662 12.75 0.71 -15.10
C LEU A 662 12.39 2.06 -14.43
N SER A 663 12.40 3.15 -15.20
CA SER A 663 11.91 4.47 -14.78
C SER A 663 10.44 4.46 -14.34
N ASP A 664 9.60 3.69 -15.05
CA ASP A 664 8.17 3.61 -14.76
C ASP A 664 7.92 2.82 -13.49
N LEU A 665 8.67 1.74 -13.27
CA LEU A 665 8.64 0.96 -12.04
C LEU A 665 8.97 1.84 -10.82
N ASN A 666 10.03 2.64 -10.92
CA ASN A 666 10.40 3.58 -9.86
C ASN A 666 9.29 4.59 -9.57
N THR A 667 8.64 5.11 -10.62
CA THR A 667 7.49 6.02 -10.47
C THR A 667 6.31 5.33 -9.77
N PHE A 668 6.08 4.07 -10.06
CA PHE A 668 5.02 3.28 -9.45
C PHE A 668 5.29 2.97 -7.97
N LEU A 669 6.52 2.63 -7.60
CA LEU A 669 6.93 2.31 -6.23
C LEU A 669 6.62 3.46 -5.24
N TYR A 670 6.84 4.72 -5.68
CA TYR A 670 6.62 5.91 -4.83
C TYR A 670 5.26 6.58 -5.08
N LYS A 671 4.33 5.93 -5.79
CA LYS A 671 3.01 6.49 -6.10
C LYS A 671 2.20 6.80 -4.84
N SER A 672 2.22 5.91 -3.86
CA SER A 672 1.50 6.09 -2.58
C SER A 672 2.04 7.29 -1.80
N ASP A 673 3.37 7.40 -1.67
CA ASP A 673 4.03 8.49 -0.95
C ASP A 673 3.81 9.84 -1.65
N ARG A 674 3.85 9.85 -2.98
CA ARG A 674 3.55 11.03 -3.80
C ARG A 674 2.10 11.47 -3.64
N ASN A 675 1.16 10.54 -3.67
CA ASN A 675 -0.26 10.84 -3.47
C ASN A 675 -0.51 11.43 -2.08
N PHE A 676 0.07 10.85 -1.04
CA PHE A 676 0.04 11.40 0.31
C PHE A 676 0.61 12.83 0.34
N GLY A 677 1.76 13.07 -0.28
CA GLY A 677 2.37 14.39 -0.40
C GLY A 677 1.46 15.41 -1.07
N TRP A 678 0.79 15.06 -2.17
CA TRP A 678 -0.16 15.92 -2.86
C TRP A 678 -1.41 16.23 -2.04
N ILE A 679 -1.99 15.23 -1.35
CA ILE A 679 -3.13 15.43 -0.45
C ILE A 679 -2.74 16.40 0.67
N PHE A 680 -1.57 16.20 1.27
CA PHE A 680 -1.08 17.04 2.34
C PHE A 680 -0.79 18.48 1.87
N ALA A 681 -0.17 18.64 0.70
CA ALA A 681 0.16 19.96 0.13
C ALA A 681 -1.10 20.75 -0.26
N SER A 682 -2.08 20.10 -0.91
CA SER A 682 -3.32 20.77 -1.30
C SER A 682 -4.14 21.20 -0.09
N ALA A 683 -4.23 20.37 0.94
CA ALA A 683 -4.91 20.71 2.18
C ALA A 683 -4.22 21.87 2.93
N SER A 684 -2.90 21.89 2.94
CA SER A 684 -2.13 23.00 3.55
C SER A 684 -2.30 24.30 2.78
N LEU A 685 -2.30 24.27 1.46
CA LEU A 685 -2.55 25.44 0.60
C LEU A 685 -3.94 26.03 0.87
N ILE A 686 -4.95 25.17 1.00
CA ILE A 686 -6.31 25.59 1.32
C ILE A 686 -6.38 26.23 2.73
N ALA A 687 -5.70 25.62 3.73
CA ALA A 687 -5.62 26.20 5.06
C ALA A 687 -5.04 27.61 5.03
N ILE A 688 -3.95 27.82 4.30
CA ILE A 688 -3.31 29.13 4.12
C ILE A 688 -4.28 30.11 3.46
N PHE A 689 -4.89 29.72 2.35
CA PHE A 689 -5.83 30.57 1.60
C PHE A 689 -7.02 31.04 2.47
N VAL A 690 -7.51 30.20 3.36
CA VAL A 690 -8.62 30.56 4.25
C VAL A 690 -8.19 31.50 5.39
N ILE A 691 -6.92 31.44 5.80
CA ILE A 691 -6.40 32.31 6.88
C ILE A 691 -6.08 33.72 6.36
N VAL A 692 -5.56 33.84 5.15
CA VAL A 692 -5.25 35.13 4.48
C VAL A 692 -6.53 35.81 4.01
#